data_2ff2bdfe5a092758cc090700159c445b
#
_entry.id   2ff2bdfe5a092758cc090700159c445b
#
_cell.length_a   1.000
_cell.length_b   1.000
_cell.length_c   1.000
_cell.angle_alpha   90.00
_cell.angle_beta   90.00
_cell.angle_gamma   90.00
#
_symmetry.space_group_name_H-M   'P 1'
#
loop_
_entity.id
_entity.type
_entity.pdbx_description
1 polymer ?
#
loop_
_entity_poly.entity_id
_entity_poly.type
_entity_poly.pdbx_seq_one_letter_code
_entity_poly.pdbx_strand_id
1 'polypeptide(L)'
;MDALAVVLLRRTARVSVVGSGAAPADGAAWVASLEADLADRGWLLRQDLRAGATRLPPAVRIRWADWLLATVDELVGADRPLLPLYRSFPNTPQDVEAVYVRRLLTHLFAVPDAPCVLCGRDNVGAPLDPCGHLVCPACFPPDQVTGCPVCGRRLSADNTYLTIVEPSSPVRSRPRRAGTPTEDADERTVRDAPPLPMRIAGLEVDPIGAAIRIRDQLVGQPAALSETDRADLKVLVDATAPGRLDWLPDVVPARETLAQVIAWALHAAALTPGYRDLVAAAARRWSTATDAARTLWAYSGGDPGLVLPRRDDEPPGAMGRPSREPVVTVPVARVRALPRPLRRAVLAHLDALGAVVAAEDLRRHPTVWKRLGERLHPYENVAAHPAAAVAFATLRGTRAAVESALGVAMVTSCARAPRHLLLTDHFDGTASVRVRTHASLVEEALAAGDVVEAARLLTERPGELWRRLDHLLRAAGDDPAAQAAIEEAARSTAARVAPGVLASAAAQLAGRDDTTRATDAQLAATARARAAAARARASANATTESAVVGGLGDALRAAALRIRGDGPAVLREVFRSGVRTPAPAEEPTEDDAAEAAGIVGGRPGPGMPRRVFFPRGSVVTTWTEPERRPTLPTAAITGVRDLVDGELATRAARLGRYDVAVLDAALAEVPAPMRERAASTQLAGWPRGSVRALPDAEVLRFFLHWEEPDATRVDLDLSCVFFDQDWQRVGHCDYTQLRFAGDGAIHSGDLTSAPAPLGATEYLDLHLTRLVEHGVRYAAPTLLSYNAVPFENLTEAIAGVMLPLRGGEQFDGSRVAQRFDLRGNARMLLPMVVDLRTRRLLWTDLTLNGRGDNHSVGRHGDQLARAAADQWEHFLGGHRPTILDLLAWHAVGRADRILVGHADNTYTEVPADAGAIRAAAVAETGETRQLPDLTGRTVLAGVVDPETLDRLVPRLGGTAPVASGSTVVTVTGTPDTYWTVLRAADLLGQLGAG
;
A
#
# COMPACT_ATOMS: atom_id res chain seq x y z
N MET A 1 -29.36 4.04 3.80
CA MET A 1 -29.45 2.81 3.03
C MET A 1 -28.42 1.80 3.50
N ASP A 2 -28.54 0.53 3.09
CA ASP A 2 -27.85 -0.61 3.67
C ASP A 2 -26.33 -0.59 3.35
N ALA A 3 -25.47 -0.87 4.34
CA ALA A 3 -24.02 -1.02 4.16
C ALA A 3 -23.66 -2.05 3.07
N LEU A 4 -24.50 -3.07 2.89
CA LEU A 4 -24.34 -4.05 1.82
C LEU A 4 -24.41 -3.42 0.42
N ALA A 5 -25.33 -2.48 0.19
CA ALA A 5 -25.45 -1.81 -1.11
C ALA A 5 -24.20 -1.00 -1.47
N VAL A 6 -23.58 -0.34 -0.48
CA VAL A 6 -22.31 0.38 -0.67
C VAL A 6 -21.18 -0.58 -1.03
N VAL A 7 -21.09 -1.72 -0.34
CA VAL A 7 -20.07 -2.76 -0.63
C VAL A 7 -20.26 -3.31 -2.04
N LEU A 8 -21.49 -3.59 -2.45
CA LEU A 8 -21.81 -4.10 -3.80
C LEU A 8 -21.41 -3.08 -4.87
N LEU A 9 -21.82 -1.81 -4.73
CA LEU A 9 -21.45 -0.77 -5.70
C LEU A 9 -19.94 -0.64 -5.84
N ARG A 10 -19.22 -0.55 -4.71
CA ARG A 10 -17.76 -0.41 -4.72
C ARG A 10 -17.04 -1.59 -5.36
N ARG A 11 -17.54 -2.82 -5.14
CA ARG A 11 -16.86 -4.05 -5.58
C ARG A 11 -17.26 -4.54 -6.94
N THR A 12 -18.49 -4.29 -7.34
CA THR A 12 -19.05 -4.84 -8.58
C THR A 12 -19.54 -3.78 -9.56
N ALA A 13 -19.53 -2.50 -9.19
CA ALA A 13 -20.18 -1.43 -9.91
C ALA A 13 -21.66 -1.75 -10.19
N ARG A 14 -22.35 -2.46 -9.27
CA ARG A 14 -23.76 -2.84 -9.42
C ARG A 14 -24.59 -2.37 -8.25
N VAL A 15 -25.81 -2.00 -8.53
CA VAL A 15 -26.78 -1.47 -7.58
C VAL A 15 -28.11 -2.19 -7.69
N SER A 16 -28.71 -2.51 -6.56
CA SER A 16 -30.07 -3.05 -6.54
C SER A 16 -31.11 -1.95 -6.62
N VAL A 17 -32.08 -2.15 -7.47
CA VAL A 17 -33.26 -1.28 -7.61
C VAL A 17 -34.51 -2.11 -7.37
N VAL A 18 -35.25 -1.77 -6.33
CA VAL A 18 -36.56 -2.41 -6.06
C VAL A 18 -37.65 -1.52 -6.65
N GLY A 19 -37.98 -1.75 -7.92
CA GLY A 19 -39.10 -1.10 -8.61
C GLY A 19 -40.01 -2.16 -9.17
N SER A 20 -41.21 -2.27 -8.65
CA SER A 20 -42.25 -3.16 -9.19
C SER A 20 -43.38 -2.32 -9.76
N GLY A 21 -43.75 -2.55 -11.03
CA GLY A 21 -44.89 -1.91 -11.67
C GLY A 21 -44.58 -1.25 -13.02
N ALA A 22 -45.61 -0.60 -13.60
CA ALA A 22 -45.45 0.19 -14.82
C ALA A 22 -44.56 1.43 -14.55
N ALA A 23 -43.75 1.82 -15.53
CA ALA A 23 -42.91 3.00 -15.42
C ALA A 23 -43.82 4.24 -15.33
N PRO A 24 -43.62 5.15 -14.35
CA PRO A 24 -44.27 6.44 -14.28
C PRO A 24 -44.00 7.26 -15.55
N ALA A 25 -44.95 8.11 -15.97
CA ALA A 25 -44.85 8.88 -17.21
C ALA A 25 -43.59 9.76 -17.28
N ASP A 26 -43.10 10.29 -16.15
CA ASP A 26 -41.92 11.13 -16.00
C ASP A 26 -40.63 10.33 -15.73
N GLY A 27 -40.72 9.00 -15.62
CA GLY A 27 -39.58 8.14 -15.21
C GLY A 27 -38.35 8.24 -16.11
N ALA A 28 -38.57 8.30 -17.42
CA ALA A 28 -37.47 8.42 -18.38
C ALA A 28 -36.74 9.78 -18.29
N ALA A 29 -37.49 10.87 -18.15
CA ALA A 29 -36.92 12.21 -18.00
C ALA A 29 -36.16 12.35 -16.70
N TRP A 30 -36.66 11.79 -15.60
CA TRP A 30 -35.97 11.79 -14.32
C TRP A 30 -34.63 10.98 -14.38
N VAL A 31 -34.63 9.80 -15.00
CA VAL A 31 -33.40 9.01 -15.17
C VAL A 31 -32.40 9.73 -16.05
N ALA A 32 -32.81 10.43 -17.08
CA ALA A 32 -31.93 11.22 -17.93
C ALA A 32 -31.25 12.37 -17.13
N SER A 33 -32.00 13.01 -16.21
CA SER A 33 -31.43 14.02 -15.30
C SER A 33 -30.39 13.39 -14.35
N LEU A 34 -30.69 12.24 -13.74
CA LEU A 34 -29.78 11.54 -12.88
C LEU A 34 -28.51 11.08 -13.63
N GLU A 35 -28.66 10.64 -14.89
CA GLU A 35 -27.48 10.27 -15.70
C GLU A 35 -26.61 11.48 -16.04
N ALA A 36 -27.17 12.67 -16.23
CA ALA A 36 -26.37 13.86 -16.40
C ALA A 36 -25.52 14.15 -15.14
N ASP A 37 -26.13 14.03 -13.95
CA ASP A 37 -25.43 14.20 -12.66
C ASP A 37 -24.35 13.13 -12.43
N LEU A 38 -24.59 11.89 -12.87
CA LEU A 38 -23.64 10.79 -12.80
C LEU A 38 -22.51 10.96 -13.83
N ALA A 39 -22.83 11.40 -15.05
CA ALA A 39 -21.84 11.63 -16.11
C ALA A 39 -20.84 12.72 -15.70
N ASP A 40 -21.31 13.77 -15.01
CA ASP A 40 -20.47 14.81 -14.43
C ASP A 40 -19.48 14.28 -13.36
N ARG A 41 -19.81 13.12 -12.78
CA ARG A 41 -18.98 12.36 -11.83
C ARG A 41 -18.18 11.22 -12.47
N GLY A 42 -18.19 11.12 -13.79
CA GLY A 42 -17.52 10.05 -14.54
C GLY A 42 -18.22 8.68 -14.48
N TRP A 43 -19.54 8.67 -14.25
CA TRP A 43 -20.33 7.45 -14.22
C TRP A 43 -21.47 7.46 -15.25
N LEU A 44 -21.83 6.28 -15.77
CA LEU A 44 -22.98 6.05 -16.63
C LEU A 44 -23.81 4.90 -16.09
N LEU A 45 -25.11 4.89 -16.42
CA LEU A 45 -25.98 3.76 -16.12
C LEU A 45 -26.02 2.78 -17.30
N ARG A 46 -25.82 1.51 -17.00
CA ARG A 46 -26.10 0.44 -17.97
C ARG A 46 -27.60 0.34 -18.25
N GLN A 47 -27.97 -0.14 -19.44
CA GLN A 47 -29.34 -0.20 -19.91
C GLN A 47 -30.30 -0.94 -18.92
N ASP A 48 -29.83 -2.01 -18.26
CA ASP A 48 -30.63 -2.76 -17.28
C ASP A 48 -30.92 -1.93 -16.01
N LEU A 49 -29.93 -1.21 -15.48
CA LEU A 49 -30.10 -0.33 -14.32
C LEU A 49 -30.96 0.89 -14.68
N ARG A 50 -30.76 1.46 -15.88
CA ARG A 50 -31.58 2.54 -16.42
C ARG A 50 -33.05 2.12 -16.48
N ALA A 51 -33.33 0.94 -17.04
CA ALA A 51 -34.68 0.42 -17.12
C ALA A 51 -35.30 0.12 -15.74
N GLY A 52 -34.48 -0.35 -14.78
CA GLY A 52 -34.90 -0.55 -13.40
C GLY A 52 -35.22 0.78 -12.70
N ALA A 53 -34.36 1.76 -12.81
CA ALA A 53 -34.51 3.08 -12.22
C ALA A 53 -35.75 3.84 -12.75
N THR A 54 -36.04 3.69 -14.06
CA THR A 54 -37.23 4.29 -14.68
C THR A 54 -38.53 3.82 -14.02
N ARG A 55 -38.56 2.64 -13.44
CA ARG A 55 -39.75 2.05 -12.76
C ARG A 55 -39.86 2.47 -11.29
N LEU A 56 -38.88 3.19 -10.73
CA LEU A 56 -38.94 3.62 -9.33
C LEU A 56 -40.12 4.56 -9.08
N PRO A 57 -40.90 4.34 -7.99
CA PRO A 57 -41.97 5.25 -7.56
C PRO A 57 -41.39 6.64 -7.22
N PRO A 58 -42.06 7.74 -7.52
CA PRO A 58 -41.60 9.11 -7.24
C PRO A 58 -41.15 9.32 -5.80
N ALA A 59 -41.83 8.73 -4.82
CA ALA A 59 -41.48 8.83 -3.40
C ALA A 59 -40.09 8.21 -3.00
N VAL A 60 -39.57 7.33 -3.85
CA VAL A 60 -38.27 6.64 -3.60
C VAL A 60 -37.15 7.27 -4.41
N ARG A 61 -37.43 7.88 -5.56
CA ARG A 61 -36.44 8.38 -6.52
C ARG A 61 -35.43 9.33 -5.90
N ILE A 62 -35.87 10.34 -5.17
CA ILE A 62 -35.01 11.36 -4.59
C ILE A 62 -34.00 10.68 -3.63
N ARG A 63 -34.49 9.92 -2.66
CA ARG A 63 -33.63 9.26 -1.68
C ARG A 63 -32.66 8.25 -2.30
N TRP A 64 -33.08 7.58 -3.37
CA TRP A 64 -32.22 6.63 -4.07
C TRP A 64 -31.15 7.37 -4.89
N ALA A 65 -31.50 8.45 -5.59
CA ALA A 65 -30.56 9.27 -6.32
C ALA A 65 -29.54 9.94 -5.38
N ASP A 66 -30.01 10.59 -4.31
CA ASP A 66 -29.15 11.23 -3.30
C ASP A 66 -28.15 10.23 -2.72
N TRP A 67 -28.62 9.03 -2.38
CA TRP A 67 -27.74 7.98 -1.89
C TRP A 67 -26.72 7.53 -2.94
N LEU A 68 -27.13 7.31 -4.19
CA LEU A 68 -26.24 6.87 -5.25
C LEU A 68 -25.17 7.92 -5.55
N LEU A 69 -25.56 9.19 -5.68
CA LEU A 69 -24.65 10.29 -5.93
C LEU A 69 -23.69 10.49 -4.76
N ALA A 70 -24.17 10.49 -3.52
CA ALA A 70 -23.32 10.61 -2.35
C ALA A 70 -22.32 9.45 -2.24
N THR A 71 -22.76 8.20 -2.54
CA THR A 71 -21.86 7.04 -2.52
C THR A 71 -20.81 7.11 -3.64
N VAL A 72 -21.19 7.58 -4.83
CA VAL A 72 -20.27 7.80 -5.94
C VAL A 72 -19.25 8.90 -5.57
N ASP A 73 -19.68 10.00 -4.98
CA ASP A 73 -18.80 11.06 -4.52
C ASP A 73 -17.82 10.57 -3.45
N GLU A 74 -18.29 9.78 -2.48
CA GLU A 74 -17.44 9.16 -1.45
C GLU A 74 -16.37 8.22 -2.05
N LEU A 75 -16.72 7.44 -3.08
CA LEU A 75 -15.79 6.51 -3.72
C LEU A 75 -14.57 7.21 -4.33
N VAL A 76 -14.70 8.45 -4.77
CA VAL A 76 -13.62 9.23 -5.39
C VAL A 76 -13.08 10.33 -4.47
N GLY A 77 -13.69 10.55 -3.28
CA GLY A 77 -13.34 11.63 -2.36
C GLY A 77 -13.92 12.99 -2.74
N ALA A 78 -14.93 13.00 -3.61
CA ALA A 78 -15.63 14.23 -4.02
C ALA A 78 -16.77 14.63 -3.07
N ASP A 79 -17.07 13.82 -2.05
CA ASP A 79 -18.01 14.13 -0.96
C ASP A 79 -17.51 15.26 -0.03
N ARG A 80 -16.27 15.70 -0.22
CA ARG A 80 -15.62 16.72 0.57
C ARG A 80 -15.23 17.92 -0.28
N PRO A 81 -15.21 19.13 0.29
CA PRO A 81 -14.79 20.32 -0.43
C PRO A 81 -13.27 20.36 -0.62
N LEU A 82 -12.73 19.50 -1.49
CA LEU A 82 -11.30 19.48 -1.85
C LEU A 82 -10.98 20.72 -2.69
N LEU A 83 -11.01 21.88 -2.08
CA LEU A 83 -10.75 23.15 -2.73
C LEU A 83 -9.25 23.48 -2.71
N PRO A 84 -8.70 24.14 -3.75
CA PRO A 84 -7.35 24.65 -3.71
C PRO A 84 -7.19 25.67 -2.57
N LEU A 85 -5.99 25.77 -2.02
CA LEU A 85 -5.68 26.64 -0.90
C LEU A 85 -6.08 28.08 -1.13
N TYR A 86 -5.91 28.58 -2.33
CA TYR A 86 -6.36 29.88 -2.72
C TYR A 86 -6.71 29.93 -4.21
N ARG A 87 -7.45 30.96 -4.57
CA ARG A 87 -8.10 31.06 -5.87
C ARG A 87 -7.14 31.18 -7.06
N SER A 88 -5.94 31.68 -6.84
CA SER A 88 -4.97 31.94 -7.89
C SER A 88 -3.97 30.81 -8.10
N PHE A 89 -4.20 29.62 -7.53
CA PHE A 89 -3.37 28.46 -7.87
C PHE A 89 -3.33 28.31 -9.42
N PRO A 90 -2.15 28.14 -10.05
CA PRO A 90 -0.87 27.79 -9.48
C PRO A 90 0.02 29.00 -9.04
N ASN A 91 -0.46 30.22 -9.06
CA ASN A 91 0.31 31.38 -8.57
C ASN A 91 0.30 31.46 -7.05
N THR A 92 0.99 30.54 -6.42
CA THR A 92 1.04 30.36 -4.97
C THR A 92 1.80 31.51 -4.29
N PRO A 93 1.23 32.22 -3.29
CA PRO A 93 1.94 33.23 -2.53
C PRO A 93 2.97 32.59 -1.60
N GLN A 94 3.98 33.38 -1.18
CA GLN A 94 4.96 32.93 -0.19
C GLN A 94 4.41 32.99 1.25
N ASP A 95 3.46 33.86 1.50
CA ASP A 95 2.80 34.00 2.81
C ASP A 95 1.56 33.09 2.87
N VAL A 96 1.80 31.83 3.14
CA VAL A 96 0.80 30.77 3.13
C VAL A 96 -0.13 30.86 4.33
N GLU A 97 0.37 31.29 5.49
CA GLU A 97 -0.43 31.45 6.71
C GLU A 97 -1.54 32.47 6.52
N ALA A 98 -1.23 33.63 5.92
CA ALA A 98 -2.24 34.62 5.61
C ALA A 98 -3.28 34.16 4.60
N VAL A 99 -2.87 33.40 3.60
CA VAL A 99 -3.77 32.77 2.61
C VAL A 99 -4.71 31.77 3.28
N TYR A 100 -4.19 30.93 4.16
CA TYR A 100 -4.99 29.98 4.93
C TYR A 100 -6.03 30.67 5.81
N VAL A 101 -5.61 31.64 6.60
CA VAL A 101 -6.52 32.42 7.44
C VAL A 101 -7.61 33.07 6.60
N ARG A 102 -7.27 33.71 5.49
CA ARG A 102 -8.23 34.32 4.58
C ARG A 102 -9.24 33.31 4.03
N ARG A 103 -8.79 32.12 3.61
CA ARG A 103 -9.68 31.07 3.11
C ARG A 103 -10.62 30.54 4.20
N LEU A 104 -10.08 30.25 5.38
CA LEU A 104 -10.88 29.81 6.53
C LEU A 104 -11.96 30.84 6.89
N LEU A 105 -11.59 32.11 6.96
CA LEU A 105 -12.50 33.18 7.28
C LEU A 105 -13.56 33.36 6.19
N THR A 106 -13.16 33.31 4.90
CA THR A 106 -14.12 33.37 3.78
C THR A 106 -15.16 32.27 3.87
N HIS A 107 -14.74 31.08 4.24
CA HIS A 107 -15.67 29.95 4.38
C HIS A 107 -16.57 30.08 5.61
N LEU A 108 -16.01 30.41 6.76
CA LEU A 108 -16.78 30.60 7.99
C LEU A 108 -17.84 31.72 7.85
N PHE A 109 -17.56 32.74 7.03
CA PHE A 109 -18.44 33.88 6.84
C PHE A 109 -19.34 33.77 5.61
N ALA A 110 -19.24 32.71 4.85
CA ALA A 110 -20.22 32.34 3.83
C ALA A 110 -21.55 31.83 4.43
N VAL A 111 -21.63 31.71 5.77
CA VAL A 111 -22.89 31.35 6.48
C VAL A 111 -23.89 32.50 6.36
N PRO A 112 -25.10 32.25 5.82
CA PRO A 112 -26.06 33.31 5.47
C PRO A 112 -26.49 34.24 6.64
N ASP A 113 -26.42 33.76 7.87
CA ASP A 113 -27.00 34.45 9.05
C ASP A 113 -25.95 34.99 10.03
N ALA A 114 -24.73 35.26 9.56
CA ALA A 114 -23.65 35.73 10.44
C ALA A 114 -23.92 37.17 10.97
N PRO A 115 -24.01 37.33 12.28
CA PRO A 115 -24.36 38.65 12.85
C PRO A 115 -23.16 39.59 12.94
N CYS A 116 -23.42 40.92 12.91
CA CYS A 116 -22.40 41.91 13.24
C CYS A 116 -22.07 41.86 14.74
N VAL A 117 -20.79 41.72 15.08
CA VAL A 117 -20.32 41.64 16.48
C VAL A 117 -20.54 42.96 17.29
N LEU A 118 -20.76 44.09 16.62
CA LEU A 118 -20.98 45.36 17.27
C LEU A 118 -22.46 45.67 17.51
N CYS A 119 -23.36 45.34 16.58
CA CYS A 119 -24.77 45.67 16.70
C CYS A 119 -25.72 44.47 16.76
N GLY A 120 -25.24 43.26 16.57
CA GLY A 120 -26.00 42.02 16.62
C GLY A 120 -27.02 41.83 15.48
N ARG A 121 -27.02 42.68 14.43
CA ARG A 121 -27.89 42.47 13.27
C ARG A 121 -27.43 41.28 12.44
N ASP A 122 -28.35 40.45 12.11
CA ASP A 122 -28.11 39.30 11.22
C ASP A 122 -27.96 39.75 9.75
N ASN A 123 -27.25 38.97 8.94
CA ASN A 123 -27.07 39.20 7.49
C ASN A 123 -26.41 40.52 7.05
N VAL A 124 -25.74 41.19 7.95
CA VAL A 124 -25.08 42.47 7.65
C VAL A 124 -23.60 42.47 8.01
N GLY A 125 -23.10 41.40 8.59
CA GLY A 125 -21.71 41.29 8.98
C GLY A 125 -20.82 41.08 7.77
N ALA A 126 -19.75 41.88 7.68
CA ALA A 126 -18.67 41.70 6.72
C ALA A 126 -17.35 41.46 7.49
N PRO A 127 -16.56 40.47 7.11
CA PRO A 127 -15.30 40.17 7.80
C PRO A 127 -14.22 41.20 7.47
N LEU A 128 -13.52 41.67 8.50
CA LEU A 128 -12.40 42.61 8.33
C LEU A 128 -11.11 41.88 7.92
N ASP A 129 -10.35 42.41 6.98
CA ASP A 129 -9.03 41.94 6.58
C ASP A 129 -7.94 42.60 7.47
N PRO A 130 -7.03 41.85 8.13
CA PRO A 130 -6.79 40.39 8.03
C PRO A 130 -7.39 39.58 9.19
N CYS A 131 -8.11 40.16 10.13
CA CYS A 131 -8.48 39.49 11.38
C CYS A 131 -9.83 38.71 11.33
N GLY A 132 -10.67 38.98 10.32
CA GLY A 132 -11.93 38.28 10.10
C GLY A 132 -13.06 38.62 11.08
N HIS A 133 -12.91 39.57 11.97
CA HIS A 133 -14.02 39.97 12.83
C HIS A 133 -15.17 40.58 12.03
N LEU A 134 -16.37 40.04 12.27
CA LEU A 134 -17.59 40.47 11.56
C LEU A 134 -18.14 41.81 12.08
N VAL A 135 -18.10 42.77 11.24
CA VAL A 135 -18.72 44.07 11.51
C VAL A 135 -19.51 44.55 10.29
N CYS A 136 -20.61 45.24 10.49
CA CYS A 136 -21.33 45.77 9.35
C CYS A 136 -20.77 47.17 8.97
N PRO A 137 -20.86 47.55 7.69
CA PRO A 137 -20.39 48.86 7.21
C PRO A 137 -21.02 50.04 7.91
N ALA A 138 -22.25 49.87 8.43
CA ALA A 138 -22.94 50.92 9.20
C ALA A 138 -22.33 51.14 10.59
N CYS A 139 -21.79 50.11 11.22
CA CYS A 139 -21.12 50.20 12.51
C CYS A 139 -19.62 50.54 12.40
N PHE A 140 -19.03 50.24 11.26
CA PHE A 140 -17.61 50.37 11.02
C PHE A 140 -17.34 50.98 9.63
N PRO A 141 -17.34 52.31 9.49
CA PRO A 141 -17.02 52.96 8.22
C PRO A 141 -15.52 52.81 7.91
N PRO A 142 -15.14 52.16 6.79
CA PRO A 142 -13.75 51.75 6.49
C PRO A 142 -12.80 52.93 6.25
N ASP A 143 -13.31 54.08 5.88
CA ASP A 143 -12.59 55.34 5.58
C ASP A 143 -12.16 56.12 6.83
N GLN A 144 -12.68 55.77 8.02
CA GLN A 144 -12.42 56.52 9.25
C GLN A 144 -11.58 55.74 10.30
N VAL A 145 -11.35 54.47 10.11
CA VAL A 145 -10.71 53.61 11.13
C VAL A 145 -9.66 52.71 10.51
N THR A 146 -8.45 52.73 11.11
CA THR A 146 -7.29 51.94 10.63
C THR A 146 -7.04 50.70 11.44
N GLY A 147 -7.85 50.38 12.45
CA GLY A 147 -7.71 49.21 13.31
C GLY A 147 -9.04 48.53 13.61
N CYS A 148 -9.00 47.21 13.77
CA CYS A 148 -10.18 46.43 14.10
C CYS A 148 -10.75 46.83 15.49
N PRO A 149 -12.05 47.11 15.62
CA PRO A 149 -12.65 47.52 16.89
C PRO A 149 -12.71 46.41 17.94
N VAL A 150 -12.51 45.15 17.52
CA VAL A 150 -12.55 43.97 18.40
C VAL A 150 -11.17 43.58 18.92
N CYS A 151 -10.13 43.51 18.06
CA CYS A 151 -8.80 43.08 18.45
C CYS A 151 -7.69 44.10 18.30
N GLY A 152 -7.99 45.32 17.83
CA GLY A 152 -7.01 46.41 17.65
C GLY A 152 -6.03 46.21 16.48
N ARG A 153 -6.10 45.09 15.76
CA ARG A 153 -5.17 44.78 14.67
C ARG A 153 -5.34 45.78 13.52
N ARG A 154 -4.24 46.24 12.97
CA ARG A 154 -4.25 47.16 11.83
C ARG A 154 -4.88 46.48 10.62
N LEU A 155 -5.78 47.18 9.97
CA LEU A 155 -6.51 46.70 8.78
C LEU A 155 -5.69 46.93 7.52
N SER A 156 -6.00 46.16 6.48
CA SER A 156 -5.40 46.33 5.16
C SER A 156 -5.80 47.68 4.55
N ALA A 157 -4.80 48.40 4.02
CA ALA A 157 -5.04 49.72 3.45
C ALA A 157 -5.81 49.69 2.11
N ASP A 158 -5.67 48.58 1.38
CA ASP A 158 -6.24 48.44 0.05
C ASP A 158 -7.62 47.78 0.04
N ASN A 159 -7.96 47.02 1.09
CA ASN A 159 -9.23 46.36 1.20
C ASN A 159 -9.57 46.09 2.67
N THR A 160 -10.33 46.95 3.29
CA THR A 160 -10.70 46.85 4.71
C THR A 160 -11.54 45.60 5.01
N TYR A 161 -12.35 45.16 4.08
CA TYR A 161 -13.20 43.98 4.18
C TYR A 161 -12.68 42.82 3.32
N LEU A 162 -12.71 41.62 3.86
CA LEU A 162 -12.47 40.42 3.09
C LEU A 162 -13.54 40.27 2.01
N THR A 163 -13.12 40.19 0.76
CA THR A 163 -14.03 39.88 -0.34
C THR A 163 -14.40 38.42 -0.26
N ILE A 164 -15.65 38.12 0.08
CA ILE A 164 -16.19 36.75 0.03
C ILE A 164 -16.25 36.37 -1.45
N VAL A 165 -15.48 35.36 -1.81
CA VAL A 165 -15.54 34.81 -3.15
C VAL A 165 -16.61 33.74 -3.11
N GLU A 166 -17.77 34.02 -3.68
CA GLU A 166 -18.76 32.97 -3.95
C GLU A 166 -18.10 31.84 -4.75
N PRO A 167 -18.38 30.56 -4.45
CA PRO A 167 -17.95 29.47 -5.30
C PRO A 167 -18.45 29.79 -6.70
N SER A 168 -17.53 30.01 -7.61
CA SER A 168 -17.78 30.57 -8.93
C SER A 168 -18.78 29.72 -9.69
N SER A 169 -19.93 30.29 -9.98
CA SER A 169 -20.58 30.07 -11.27
C SER A 169 -19.52 30.22 -12.38
N PRO A 170 -19.56 29.43 -13.46
CA PRO A 170 -18.51 29.43 -14.46
C PRO A 170 -18.21 30.85 -14.88
N VAL A 171 -16.96 31.25 -14.72
CA VAL A 171 -16.49 32.59 -15.03
C VAL A 171 -16.88 32.91 -16.46
N ARG A 172 -17.94 33.72 -16.66
CA ARG A 172 -18.10 34.42 -17.92
C ARG A 172 -16.87 35.30 -18.05
N SER A 173 -15.94 34.88 -18.88
CA SER A 173 -14.79 35.66 -19.25
C SER A 173 -15.24 37.03 -19.71
N ARG A 174 -14.79 38.09 -19.04
CA ARG A 174 -14.93 39.45 -19.54
C ARG A 174 -14.34 39.49 -20.94
N PRO A 175 -15.02 40.08 -21.93
CA PRO A 175 -14.45 40.16 -23.27
C PRO A 175 -13.14 40.95 -23.20
N ARG A 176 -12.06 40.27 -23.46
CA ARG A 176 -10.74 40.85 -23.69
C ARG A 176 -10.80 41.74 -24.92
N ARG A 177 -10.24 42.92 -24.83
CA ARG A 177 -10.09 43.82 -25.98
C ARG A 177 -9.34 43.07 -27.08
N ALA A 178 -9.86 43.15 -28.31
CA ALA A 178 -9.30 42.52 -29.49
C ALA A 178 -7.84 42.94 -29.67
N GLY A 179 -6.95 41.99 -29.77
CA GLY A 179 -5.56 42.25 -30.15
C GLY A 179 -4.50 41.32 -29.55
N THR A 180 -4.71 40.02 -29.44
CA THR A 180 -3.59 39.02 -29.39
C THR A 180 -4.12 37.62 -29.75
N PRO A 181 -3.49 36.91 -30.66
CA PRO A 181 -3.91 35.56 -31.08
C PRO A 181 -3.37 34.51 -30.12
N THR A 182 -4.10 34.18 -29.04
CA THR A 182 -3.77 33.08 -28.13
C THR A 182 -5.01 32.26 -27.74
N GLU A 183 -6.19 32.57 -28.30
CA GLU A 183 -7.44 31.87 -27.98
C GLU A 183 -7.58 30.52 -28.69
N ASP A 184 -6.93 30.31 -29.82
CA ASP A 184 -6.98 29.04 -30.58
C ASP A 184 -6.21 27.88 -29.96
N ALA A 185 -5.24 28.13 -29.07
CA ALA A 185 -4.43 27.08 -28.45
C ALA A 185 -5.16 26.43 -27.27
N ASP A 186 -5.92 27.23 -26.48
CA ASP A 186 -6.63 26.74 -25.29
C ASP A 186 -7.87 25.90 -25.65
N GLU A 187 -8.60 26.26 -26.73
CA GLU A 187 -9.74 25.46 -27.20
C GLU A 187 -9.31 24.15 -27.88
N ARG A 188 -8.14 24.12 -28.56
CA ARG A 188 -7.61 22.89 -29.16
C ARG A 188 -7.17 21.90 -28.09
N THR A 189 -6.50 22.35 -27.03
CA THR A 189 -6.05 21.48 -25.93
C THR A 189 -7.22 20.84 -25.18
N VAL A 190 -8.37 21.49 -25.07
CA VAL A 190 -9.57 20.91 -24.46
C VAL A 190 -10.26 19.88 -25.36
N ARG A 191 -10.19 20.07 -26.70
CA ARG A 191 -10.76 19.11 -27.66
C ARG A 191 -9.91 17.84 -27.84
N ASP A 192 -8.59 17.94 -27.63
CA ASP A 192 -7.65 16.83 -27.78
C ASP A 192 -7.36 16.11 -26.44
N ALA A 193 -8.01 16.52 -25.35
CA ALA A 193 -7.89 15.81 -24.07
C ALA A 193 -8.43 14.38 -24.21
N PRO A 194 -7.68 13.35 -23.76
CA PRO A 194 -8.17 11.99 -23.85
C PRO A 194 -9.49 11.86 -23.11
N PRO A 195 -10.47 11.10 -23.67
CA PRO A 195 -11.75 10.91 -23.00
C PRO A 195 -11.52 10.28 -21.62
N LEU A 196 -12.27 10.74 -20.64
CA LEU A 196 -12.23 10.16 -19.29
C LEU A 196 -12.71 8.72 -19.37
N PRO A 197 -12.06 7.79 -18.67
CA PRO A 197 -12.58 6.45 -18.52
C PRO A 197 -13.88 6.51 -17.70
N MET A 198 -15.02 6.38 -18.37
CA MET A 198 -16.32 6.38 -17.71
C MET A 198 -16.55 5.05 -16.99
N ARG A 199 -16.97 5.12 -15.73
CA ARG A 199 -17.39 3.93 -14.96
C ARG A 199 -18.85 3.62 -15.25
N ILE A 200 -19.19 2.34 -15.36
CA ILE A 200 -20.54 1.92 -15.74
C ILE A 200 -21.19 1.19 -14.56
N ALA A 201 -22.30 1.74 -14.04
CA ALA A 201 -23.10 1.11 -13.00
C ALA A 201 -24.19 0.22 -13.62
N GLY A 202 -24.28 -1.05 -13.18
CA GLY A 202 -25.24 -2.03 -13.63
C GLY A 202 -26.28 -2.42 -12.57
N LEU A 203 -27.32 -3.14 -12.98
CA LEU A 203 -28.34 -3.66 -12.07
C LEU A 203 -27.86 -4.91 -11.35
N GLU A 204 -28.02 -4.96 -10.02
CA GLU A 204 -27.89 -6.18 -9.23
C GLU A 204 -29.26 -6.75 -8.92
N VAL A 205 -29.55 -7.93 -9.46
CA VAL A 205 -30.84 -8.60 -9.29
C VAL A 205 -30.88 -9.59 -8.13
N ASP A 206 -29.70 -10.07 -7.69
CA ASP A 206 -29.52 -11.00 -6.58
C ASP A 206 -28.41 -10.48 -5.62
N PRO A 207 -28.72 -9.47 -4.79
CA PRO A 207 -27.74 -8.86 -3.90
C PRO A 207 -27.17 -9.82 -2.85
N ILE A 208 -27.96 -10.80 -2.40
CA ILE A 208 -27.51 -11.81 -1.44
C ILE A 208 -26.56 -12.82 -2.09
N GLY A 209 -26.90 -13.32 -3.28
CA GLY A 209 -25.98 -14.16 -4.04
C GLY A 209 -24.68 -13.45 -4.43
N ALA A 210 -24.77 -12.17 -4.81
CA ALA A 210 -23.59 -11.34 -5.04
C ALA A 210 -22.74 -11.19 -3.77
N ALA A 211 -23.37 -10.93 -2.62
CA ALA A 211 -22.70 -10.85 -1.33
C ALA A 211 -21.99 -12.15 -0.97
N ILE A 212 -22.63 -13.30 -1.18
CA ILE A 212 -22.03 -14.63 -0.96
C ILE A 212 -20.80 -14.81 -1.83
N ARG A 213 -20.89 -14.51 -3.13
CA ARG A 213 -19.74 -14.63 -4.06
C ARG A 213 -18.56 -13.78 -3.62
N ILE A 214 -18.79 -12.50 -3.29
CA ILE A 214 -17.73 -11.58 -2.84
C ILE A 214 -17.14 -12.03 -1.50
N ARG A 215 -17.98 -12.44 -0.55
CA ARG A 215 -17.57 -12.99 0.73
C ARG A 215 -16.62 -14.18 0.53
N ASP A 216 -17.00 -15.13 -0.30
CA ASP A 216 -16.24 -16.34 -0.55
C ASP A 216 -14.92 -16.03 -1.29
N GLN A 217 -14.92 -15.08 -2.23
CA GLN A 217 -13.71 -14.55 -2.85
C GLN A 217 -12.75 -13.92 -1.82
N LEU A 218 -13.24 -13.08 -0.90
CA LEU A 218 -12.42 -12.46 0.13
C LEU A 218 -11.82 -13.50 1.09
N VAL A 219 -12.59 -14.51 1.46
CA VAL A 219 -12.12 -15.61 2.31
C VAL A 219 -11.11 -16.50 1.60
N GLY A 220 -11.24 -16.67 0.28
CA GLY A 220 -10.31 -17.42 -0.56
C GLY A 220 -8.97 -16.72 -0.83
N GLN A 221 -8.80 -15.46 -0.46
CA GLN A 221 -7.56 -14.74 -0.70
C GLN A 221 -6.37 -15.34 0.06
N PRO A 222 -5.21 -15.52 -0.61
CA PRO A 222 -4.03 -16.11 0.01
C PRO A 222 -3.26 -15.15 0.94
N ALA A 223 -3.49 -13.84 0.80
CA ALA A 223 -2.92 -12.79 1.63
C ALA A 223 -3.87 -12.35 2.74
N ALA A 224 -3.34 -11.78 3.81
CA ALA A 224 -4.14 -11.11 4.82
C ALA A 224 -4.90 -9.94 4.19
N LEU A 225 -6.18 -9.81 4.52
CA LEU A 225 -7.04 -8.76 3.99
C LEU A 225 -6.57 -7.37 4.39
N SER A 226 -6.71 -6.41 3.51
CA SER A 226 -6.61 -4.99 3.82
C SER A 226 -7.69 -4.59 4.85
N GLU A 227 -7.59 -3.41 5.41
CA GLU A 227 -8.57 -2.96 6.39
C GLU A 227 -9.96 -2.77 5.76
N THR A 228 -10.02 -2.25 4.52
CA THR A 228 -11.27 -2.15 3.76
C THR A 228 -11.85 -3.52 3.41
N ASP A 229 -11.00 -4.45 2.90
CA ASP A 229 -11.47 -5.80 2.60
C ASP A 229 -12.02 -6.48 3.85
N ARG A 230 -11.42 -6.23 5.00
CA ARG A 230 -11.87 -6.76 6.29
C ARG A 230 -13.20 -6.14 6.72
N ALA A 231 -13.35 -4.82 6.56
CA ALA A 231 -14.61 -4.12 6.84
C ALA A 231 -15.73 -4.61 5.90
N ASP A 232 -15.44 -4.74 4.61
CA ASP A 232 -16.37 -5.28 3.63
C ASP A 232 -16.76 -6.73 3.95
N LEU A 233 -15.77 -7.58 4.25
CA LEU A 233 -16.04 -8.96 4.64
C LEU A 233 -16.93 -9.02 5.88
N LYS A 234 -16.76 -8.09 6.84
CA LYS A 234 -17.62 -8.02 8.03
C LYS A 234 -19.07 -7.75 7.64
N VAL A 235 -19.30 -6.75 6.77
CA VAL A 235 -20.66 -6.44 6.25
C VAL A 235 -21.26 -7.64 5.52
N LEU A 236 -20.47 -8.29 4.66
CA LEU A 236 -20.91 -9.45 3.89
C LEU A 236 -21.24 -10.66 4.78
N VAL A 237 -20.43 -10.93 5.80
CA VAL A 237 -20.68 -12.01 6.78
C VAL A 237 -21.93 -11.70 7.60
N ASP A 238 -22.10 -10.48 8.09
CA ASP A 238 -23.27 -10.07 8.85
C ASP A 238 -24.56 -10.18 8.02
N ALA A 239 -24.50 -9.87 6.72
CA ALA A 239 -25.64 -9.96 5.82
C ALA A 239 -25.99 -11.41 5.41
N THR A 240 -25.01 -12.33 5.37
CA THR A 240 -25.22 -13.67 4.78
C THR A 240 -25.14 -14.83 5.77
N ALA A 241 -24.32 -14.72 6.82
CA ALA A 241 -24.06 -15.82 7.74
C ALA A 241 -23.63 -15.37 9.15
N PRO A 242 -24.39 -14.51 9.84
CA PRO A 242 -24.01 -14.03 11.16
C PRO A 242 -23.92 -15.18 12.18
N GLY A 243 -22.82 -15.25 12.95
CA GLY A 243 -22.64 -16.23 14.00
C GLY A 243 -22.48 -17.69 13.52
N ARG A 244 -22.20 -17.93 12.24
CA ARG A 244 -22.08 -19.26 11.63
C ARG A 244 -20.69 -19.49 11.04
N LEU A 245 -20.24 -20.75 10.97
CA LEU A 245 -18.97 -21.19 10.39
C LEU A 245 -19.11 -22.32 9.35
N ASP A 246 -20.30 -22.84 9.17
CA ASP A 246 -20.60 -23.97 8.28
C ASP A 246 -20.45 -23.65 6.78
N TRP A 247 -20.47 -22.37 6.44
CA TRP A 247 -20.26 -21.86 5.08
C TRP A 247 -18.76 -21.73 4.68
N LEU A 248 -17.87 -21.77 5.67
CA LEU A 248 -16.43 -21.65 5.39
C LEU A 248 -15.91 -22.88 4.64
N PRO A 249 -15.07 -22.71 3.61
CA PRO A 249 -14.40 -23.83 2.96
C PRO A 249 -13.47 -24.57 3.95
N ASP A 250 -13.13 -25.80 3.65
CA ASP A 250 -12.26 -26.60 4.51
C ASP A 250 -10.89 -25.97 4.72
N VAL A 251 -10.35 -25.34 3.68
CA VAL A 251 -9.10 -24.60 3.72
C VAL A 251 -9.33 -23.12 3.44
N VAL A 252 -9.00 -22.28 4.43
CA VAL A 252 -8.90 -20.83 4.26
C VAL A 252 -7.42 -20.48 4.17
N PRO A 253 -6.94 -19.96 3.03
CA PRO A 253 -5.50 -19.76 2.79
C PRO A 253 -4.85 -18.76 3.76
N ALA A 254 -5.52 -17.65 4.04
CA ALA A 254 -5.05 -16.62 4.97
C ALA A 254 -5.52 -16.93 6.39
N ARG A 255 -4.60 -17.35 7.27
CA ARG A 255 -4.90 -17.70 8.66
C ARG A 255 -5.41 -16.53 9.48
N GLU A 256 -4.99 -15.32 9.15
CA GLU A 256 -5.50 -14.07 9.73
C GLU A 256 -6.98 -13.86 9.43
N THR A 257 -7.39 -14.09 8.18
CA THR A 257 -8.80 -13.99 7.74
C THR A 257 -9.65 -15.04 8.44
N LEU A 258 -9.19 -16.29 8.49
CA LEU A 258 -9.88 -17.36 9.21
C LEU A 258 -10.09 -17.00 10.69
N ALA A 259 -9.03 -16.54 11.37
CA ALA A 259 -9.11 -16.16 12.79
C ALA A 259 -10.07 -14.99 13.02
N GLN A 260 -10.10 -14.02 12.10
CA GLN A 260 -11.00 -12.88 12.17
C GLN A 260 -12.47 -13.29 12.02
N VAL A 261 -12.78 -14.13 11.03
CA VAL A 261 -14.16 -14.64 10.82
C VAL A 261 -14.63 -15.49 12.01
N ILE A 262 -13.76 -16.38 12.53
CA ILE A 262 -14.07 -17.15 13.74
C ILE A 262 -14.32 -16.23 14.93
N ALA A 263 -13.50 -15.19 15.12
CA ALA A 263 -13.66 -14.24 16.21
C ALA A 263 -15.00 -13.50 16.14
N TRP A 264 -15.42 -13.07 14.96
CA TRP A 264 -16.74 -12.44 14.74
C TRP A 264 -17.89 -13.41 15.04
N ALA A 265 -17.81 -14.64 14.54
CA ALA A 265 -18.84 -15.64 14.81
C ALA A 265 -18.98 -15.97 16.30
N LEU A 266 -17.85 -16.17 17.00
CA LEU A 266 -17.82 -16.39 18.44
C LEU A 266 -18.37 -15.20 19.22
N HIS A 267 -18.14 -13.98 18.76
CA HIS A 267 -18.64 -12.77 19.39
C HIS A 267 -20.17 -12.63 19.20
N ALA A 268 -20.66 -12.83 17.99
CA ALA A 268 -22.08 -12.75 17.66
C ALA A 268 -22.92 -13.81 18.40
N ALA A 269 -22.35 -15.01 18.63
CA ALA A 269 -23.04 -16.13 19.25
C ALA A 269 -22.79 -16.27 20.76
N ALA A 270 -22.10 -15.34 21.41
CA ALA A 270 -21.60 -15.51 22.79
C ALA A 270 -22.66 -15.87 23.86
N LEU A 271 -23.92 -15.50 23.63
CA LEU A 271 -25.04 -15.74 24.55
C LEU A 271 -26.09 -16.73 23.99
N THR A 272 -25.81 -17.37 22.87
CA THR A 272 -26.76 -18.30 22.23
C THR A 272 -26.61 -19.72 22.76
N PRO A 273 -27.68 -20.55 22.75
CA PRO A 273 -27.62 -21.95 23.15
C PRO A 273 -26.59 -22.79 22.38
N GLY A 274 -26.34 -22.51 21.10
CA GLY A 274 -25.38 -23.20 20.22
C GLY A 274 -23.89 -22.81 20.39
N TYR A 275 -23.55 -21.96 21.37
CA TYR A 275 -22.19 -21.45 21.52
C TYR A 275 -21.13 -22.57 21.70
N ARG A 276 -21.45 -23.64 22.43
CA ARG A 276 -20.50 -24.76 22.63
C ARG A 276 -20.17 -25.47 21.32
N ASP A 277 -21.17 -25.70 20.47
CA ASP A 277 -20.98 -26.36 19.19
C ASP A 277 -20.19 -25.47 18.23
N LEU A 278 -20.45 -24.17 18.27
CA LEU A 278 -19.67 -23.19 17.52
C LEU A 278 -18.19 -23.14 17.96
N VAL A 279 -17.93 -23.17 19.27
CA VAL A 279 -16.56 -23.26 19.81
C VAL A 279 -15.86 -24.56 19.34
N ALA A 280 -16.57 -25.68 19.33
CA ALA A 280 -16.04 -26.95 18.83
C ALA A 280 -15.76 -26.89 17.32
N ALA A 281 -16.62 -26.25 16.55
CA ALA A 281 -16.42 -26.01 15.12
C ALA A 281 -15.21 -25.11 14.86
N ALA A 282 -15.06 -24.04 15.64
CA ALA A 282 -13.89 -23.15 15.58
C ALA A 282 -12.59 -23.89 15.90
N ALA A 283 -12.58 -24.69 16.97
CA ALA A 283 -11.38 -25.43 17.40
C ALA A 283 -10.90 -26.44 16.36
N ARG A 284 -11.80 -27.08 15.61
CA ARG A 284 -11.44 -27.97 14.50
C ARG A 284 -10.70 -27.26 13.34
N ARG A 285 -10.84 -25.93 13.24
CA ARG A 285 -10.16 -25.13 12.22
C ARG A 285 -8.74 -24.70 12.61
N TRP A 286 -8.35 -24.84 13.87
CA TRP A 286 -7.00 -24.55 14.33
C TRP A 286 -6.06 -25.72 14.00
N SER A 287 -4.99 -25.45 13.30
CA SER A 287 -3.94 -26.41 13.03
C SER A 287 -2.68 -26.17 13.85
N THR A 288 -2.53 -24.98 14.42
CA THR A 288 -1.37 -24.57 15.23
C THR A 288 -1.82 -23.77 16.48
N ALA A 289 -0.95 -23.69 17.47
CA ALA A 289 -1.21 -22.81 18.63
C ALA A 289 -1.35 -21.33 18.16
N THR A 290 -0.61 -20.94 17.14
CA THR A 290 -0.69 -19.59 16.58
C THR A 290 -2.08 -19.28 16.01
N ASP A 291 -2.80 -20.25 15.43
CA ASP A 291 -4.17 -20.04 14.92
C ASP A 291 -5.14 -19.75 16.09
N ALA A 292 -4.99 -20.46 17.19
CA ALA A 292 -5.76 -20.19 18.41
C ALA A 292 -5.43 -18.79 18.98
N ALA A 293 -4.14 -18.42 19.03
CA ALA A 293 -3.72 -17.10 19.48
C ALA A 293 -4.32 -15.98 18.63
N ARG A 294 -4.29 -16.11 17.29
CA ARG A 294 -4.87 -15.15 16.33
C ARG A 294 -6.36 -14.98 16.59
N THR A 295 -7.08 -16.09 16.77
CA THR A 295 -8.52 -16.08 17.05
C THR A 295 -8.83 -15.38 18.37
N LEU A 296 -8.13 -15.70 19.45
CA LEU A 296 -8.34 -15.08 20.76
C LEU A 296 -7.96 -13.61 20.79
N TRP A 297 -6.93 -13.24 20.06
CA TRP A 297 -6.49 -11.86 19.95
C TRP A 297 -7.49 -11.02 19.14
N ALA A 298 -7.97 -11.52 17.99
CA ALA A 298 -9.04 -10.91 17.22
C ALA A 298 -10.36 -10.83 18.00
N TYR A 299 -10.71 -11.88 18.78
CA TYR A 299 -11.87 -11.89 19.69
C TYR A 299 -11.78 -10.78 20.74
N SER A 300 -10.57 -10.41 21.12
CA SER A 300 -10.29 -9.32 22.07
C SER A 300 -10.22 -7.93 21.43
N GLY A 301 -10.42 -7.83 20.10
CA GLY A 301 -10.33 -6.57 19.33
C GLY A 301 -8.92 -6.23 18.85
N GLY A 302 -7.98 -7.18 18.93
CA GLY A 302 -6.62 -7.01 18.40
C GLY A 302 -6.47 -7.47 16.96
N ASP A 303 -5.39 -7.06 16.30
CA ASP A 303 -5.05 -7.49 14.94
C ASP A 303 -4.70 -9.00 14.92
N PRO A 304 -5.39 -9.83 14.11
CA PRO A 304 -5.09 -11.26 13.97
C PRO A 304 -3.69 -11.55 13.41
N GLY A 305 -2.99 -10.56 12.85
CA GLY A 305 -1.59 -10.66 12.48
C GLY A 305 -0.64 -10.85 13.66
N LEU A 306 -1.11 -10.64 14.90
CA LEU A 306 -0.34 -10.69 16.15
C LEU A 306 0.83 -9.71 16.20
N VAL A 307 0.73 -8.64 15.43
CA VAL A 307 1.67 -7.52 15.49
C VAL A 307 1.27 -6.67 16.69
N LEU A 308 2.16 -6.58 17.65
CA LEU A 308 1.99 -5.66 18.76
C LEU A 308 2.62 -4.33 18.38
N PRO A 309 1.95 -3.19 18.65
CA PRO A 309 2.59 -1.90 18.52
C PRO A 309 3.90 -1.92 19.32
N ARG A 310 5.00 -1.51 18.71
CA ARG A 310 6.24 -1.26 19.44
C ARG A 310 5.91 -0.15 20.44
N ARG A 311 6.22 -0.35 21.71
CA ARG A 311 6.48 0.78 22.58
C ARG A 311 7.67 1.50 21.97
N ASP A 312 7.49 2.74 21.61
CA ASP A 312 8.60 3.61 21.31
C ASP A 312 9.33 3.84 22.64
N ASP A 313 10.24 2.92 22.97
CA ASP A 313 11.35 3.20 23.86
C ASP A 313 12.33 4.08 23.09
N GLU A 314 11.85 5.24 22.63
CA GLU A 314 12.72 6.27 22.12
C GLU A 314 13.55 6.77 23.30
N PRO A 315 14.89 6.65 23.25
CA PRO A 315 15.71 7.33 24.23
C PRO A 315 15.36 8.82 24.15
N PRO A 316 15.21 9.53 25.26
CA PRO A 316 14.93 10.95 25.25
C PRO A 316 15.92 11.61 24.30
N GLY A 317 15.40 12.41 23.36
CA GLY A 317 16.18 13.03 22.31
C GLY A 317 17.43 13.66 22.91
N ALA A 318 18.54 13.64 22.18
CA ALA A 318 19.89 14.01 22.63
C ALA A 318 20.02 15.43 23.22
N MET A 319 18.95 16.16 23.43
CA MET A 319 18.88 17.48 24.03
C MET A 319 18.01 17.57 25.31
N GLY A 320 17.54 16.46 25.88
CA GLY A 320 16.96 16.48 27.24
C GLY A 320 15.71 17.35 27.44
N ARG A 321 15.02 17.76 26.38
CA ARG A 321 13.73 18.46 26.47
C ARG A 321 12.61 17.45 26.29
N PRO A 322 11.70 17.30 27.27
CA PRO A 322 10.51 16.48 27.06
C PRO A 322 9.71 17.11 25.91
N SER A 323 9.36 16.29 24.90
CA SER A 323 8.37 16.66 23.89
C SER A 323 7.11 17.14 24.62
N ARG A 324 6.68 18.38 24.35
CA ARG A 324 5.49 18.97 25.00
C ARG A 324 4.18 18.47 24.40
N GLU A 325 4.23 17.66 23.36
CA GLU A 325 3.04 17.14 22.70
C GLU A 325 2.72 15.73 23.20
N PRO A 326 1.46 15.46 23.53
CA PRO A 326 1.07 14.13 23.99
C PRO A 326 1.26 13.15 22.82
N VAL A 327 2.20 12.20 22.97
CA VAL A 327 2.30 11.06 22.06
C VAL A 327 1.01 10.26 22.23
N VAL A 328 0.16 10.27 21.22
CA VAL A 328 -1.05 9.45 21.20
C VAL A 328 -0.61 8.00 21.04
N THR A 329 -0.58 7.28 22.16
CA THR A 329 -0.26 5.85 22.14
C THR A 329 -1.51 5.07 21.76
N VAL A 330 -1.46 4.33 20.66
CA VAL A 330 -2.52 3.38 20.29
C VAL A 330 -2.68 2.37 21.43
N PRO A 331 -3.87 2.24 22.01
CA PRO A 331 -4.07 1.31 23.13
C PRO A 331 -3.89 -0.12 22.64
N VAL A 332 -2.92 -0.82 23.20
CA VAL A 332 -2.76 -2.26 22.93
C VAL A 332 -4.02 -2.99 23.40
N ALA A 333 -4.61 -3.80 22.52
CA ALA A 333 -5.80 -4.57 22.82
C ALA A 333 -5.63 -5.35 24.15
N ARG A 334 -6.59 -5.17 25.06
CA ARG A 334 -6.63 -5.92 26.33
C ARG A 334 -7.33 -7.26 26.09
N VAL A 335 -6.72 -8.35 26.52
CA VAL A 335 -7.35 -9.67 26.42
C VAL A 335 -8.66 -9.67 27.23
N ARG A 336 -9.78 -9.88 26.53
CA ARG A 336 -11.12 -9.96 27.13
C ARG A 336 -11.24 -11.22 28.01
N ALA A 337 -12.22 -11.21 28.87
CA ALA A 337 -12.61 -12.43 29.60
C ALA A 337 -13.09 -13.50 28.61
N LEU A 338 -12.52 -14.68 28.68
CA LEU A 338 -12.84 -15.79 27.79
C LEU A 338 -13.92 -16.67 28.42
N PRO A 339 -15.01 -16.98 27.69
CA PRO A 339 -16.03 -17.93 28.17
C PRO A 339 -15.42 -19.31 28.47
N ARG A 340 -15.95 -19.97 29.46
CA ARG A 340 -15.43 -21.27 29.92
C ARG A 340 -15.29 -22.33 28.81
N PRO A 341 -16.27 -22.49 27.89
CA PRO A 341 -16.11 -23.42 26.76
C PRO A 341 -14.90 -23.09 25.90
N LEU A 342 -14.69 -21.81 25.58
CA LEU A 342 -13.59 -21.35 24.72
C LEU A 342 -12.23 -21.60 25.41
N ARG A 343 -12.11 -21.30 26.73
CA ARG A 343 -10.86 -21.58 27.46
C ARG A 343 -10.48 -23.06 27.41
N ARG A 344 -11.47 -23.94 27.66
CA ARG A 344 -11.28 -25.39 27.63
C ARG A 344 -10.89 -25.88 26.23
N ALA A 345 -11.54 -25.37 25.17
CA ALA A 345 -11.24 -25.76 23.82
C ALA A 345 -9.79 -25.37 23.41
N VAL A 346 -9.33 -24.19 23.83
CA VAL A 346 -7.94 -23.76 23.57
C VAL A 346 -6.93 -24.63 24.30
N LEU A 347 -7.16 -24.93 25.61
CA LEU A 347 -6.25 -25.79 26.36
C LEU A 347 -6.23 -27.20 25.79
N ALA A 348 -7.39 -27.74 25.40
CA ALA A 348 -7.47 -29.06 24.77
C ALA A 348 -6.74 -29.09 23.40
N HIS A 349 -6.86 -28.01 22.62
CA HIS A 349 -6.15 -27.89 21.36
C HIS A 349 -4.63 -27.87 21.58
N LEU A 350 -4.13 -27.07 22.52
CA LEU A 350 -2.70 -27.01 22.87
C LEU A 350 -2.19 -28.35 23.38
N ASP A 351 -3.00 -29.07 24.17
CA ASP A 351 -2.65 -30.39 24.66
C ASP A 351 -2.58 -31.44 23.58
N ALA A 352 -3.50 -31.40 22.63
CA ALA A 352 -3.53 -32.29 21.46
C ALA A 352 -2.33 -32.08 20.52
N LEU A 353 -1.77 -30.86 20.44
CA LEU A 353 -0.53 -30.57 19.72
C LEU A 353 0.70 -31.25 20.38
N GLY A 354 0.62 -31.60 21.66
CA GLY A 354 1.71 -32.12 22.45
C GLY A 354 2.69 -31.04 22.91
N ALA A 355 3.44 -31.35 23.98
CA ALA A 355 4.26 -30.38 24.71
C ALA A 355 5.36 -29.72 23.83
N VAL A 356 5.96 -30.47 22.89
CA VAL A 356 7.02 -29.97 22.00
C VAL A 356 6.48 -28.93 21.04
N VAL A 357 5.46 -29.32 20.25
CA VAL A 357 4.89 -28.45 19.21
C VAL A 357 4.25 -27.22 19.82
N ALA A 358 3.48 -27.40 20.89
CA ALA A 358 2.87 -26.28 21.62
C ALA A 358 3.93 -25.33 22.16
N ALA A 359 4.98 -25.81 22.85
CA ALA A 359 6.05 -24.96 23.38
C ALA A 359 6.78 -24.17 22.31
N GLU A 360 7.03 -24.79 21.16
CA GLU A 360 7.66 -24.16 20.02
C GLU A 360 6.78 -23.04 19.42
N ASP A 361 5.50 -23.31 19.22
CA ASP A 361 4.54 -22.35 18.68
C ASP A 361 4.30 -21.16 19.65
N LEU A 362 4.21 -21.42 20.94
CA LEU A 362 4.05 -20.36 21.95
C LEU A 362 5.23 -19.36 21.92
N ARG A 363 6.45 -19.84 21.62
CA ARG A 363 7.66 -18.98 21.53
C ARG A 363 7.68 -18.09 20.30
N ARG A 364 6.86 -18.33 19.29
CA ARG A 364 6.74 -17.44 18.12
C ARG A 364 6.11 -16.09 18.48
N HIS A 365 5.18 -16.09 19.45
CA HIS A 365 4.47 -14.90 19.92
C HIS A 365 4.45 -14.83 21.45
N PRO A 366 5.62 -14.71 22.11
CA PRO A 366 5.73 -14.91 23.56
C PRO A 366 4.92 -13.89 24.37
N THR A 367 4.91 -12.62 23.96
CA THR A 367 4.17 -11.56 24.65
C THR A 367 2.65 -11.79 24.58
N VAL A 368 2.14 -12.18 23.42
CA VAL A 368 0.71 -12.50 23.24
C VAL A 368 0.33 -13.68 24.12
N TRP A 369 1.09 -14.78 24.06
CA TRP A 369 0.80 -15.97 24.84
C TRP A 369 0.95 -15.79 26.34
N LYS A 370 1.88 -14.97 26.81
CA LYS A 370 1.97 -14.61 28.22
C LYS A 370 0.69 -13.92 28.71
N ARG A 371 0.15 -12.98 27.90
CA ARG A 371 -1.12 -12.28 28.20
C ARG A 371 -2.34 -13.21 28.12
N LEU A 372 -2.41 -14.06 27.10
CA LEU A 372 -3.48 -15.06 26.95
C LEU A 372 -3.44 -16.08 28.09
N GLY A 373 -2.25 -16.49 28.51
CA GLY A 373 -2.04 -17.43 29.61
C GLY A 373 -2.65 -16.99 30.96
N GLU A 374 -2.70 -15.65 31.23
CA GLU A 374 -3.38 -15.09 32.40
C GLU A 374 -4.91 -15.31 32.38
N ARG A 375 -5.49 -15.48 31.19
CA ARG A 375 -6.94 -15.76 31.02
C ARG A 375 -7.26 -17.23 30.83
N LEU A 376 -6.27 -18.05 30.46
CA LEU A 376 -6.43 -19.49 30.22
C LEU A 376 -6.24 -20.32 31.49
N HIS A 377 -5.46 -19.85 32.45
CA HIS A 377 -5.11 -20.54 33.71
C HIS A 377 -4.56 -21.97 33.49
N PRO A 378 -3.45 -22.12 32.68
CA PRO A 378 -2.99 -23.44 32.24
C PRO A 378 -2.57 -24.35 33.41
N TYR A 379 -2.03 -23.79 34.52
CA TYR A 379 -1.56 -24.58 35.66
C TYR A 379 -2.70 -25.11 36.54
N GLU A 380 -3.85 -24.49 36.56
CA GLU A 380 -5.05 -25.00 37.23
C GLU A 380 -5.64 -26.22 36.49
N ASN A 381 -5.26 -26.40 35.23
CA ASN A 381 -5.80 -27.45 34.36
C ASN A 381 -4.78 -28.54 34.01
N VAL A 382 -3.68 -28.68 34.78
CA VAL A 382 -2.59 -29.64 34.50
C VAL A 382 -3.09 -31.08 34.37
N ALA A 383 -4.01 -31.48 35.23
CA ALA A 383 -4.55 -32.86 35.25
C ALA A 383 -5.29 -33.21 33.93
N ALA A 384 -6.00 -32.21 33.34
CA ALA A 384 -6.75 -32.42 32.11
C ALA A 384 -5.92 -32.11 30.85
N HIS A 385 -4.94 -31.20 30.95
CA HIS A 385 -4.15 -30.67 29.81
C HIS A 385 -2.67 -30.54 30.21
N PRO A 386 -1.97 -31.64 30.47
CA PRO A 386 -0.58 -31.64 30.97
C PRO A 386 0.41 -31.07 29.94
N ALA A 387 0.24 -31.38 28.64
CA ALA A 387 1.12 -30.89 27.59
C ALA A 387 0.99 -29.37 27.41
N ALA A 388 -0.22 -28.82 27.46
CA ALA A 388 -0.45 -27.38 27.44
C ALA A 388 0.21 -26.68 28.64
N ALA A 389 0.10 -27.23 29.83
CA ALA A 389 0.73 -26.69 31.04
C ALA A 389 2.26 -26.68 30.93
N VAL A 390 2.87 -27.75 30.43
CA VAL A 390 4.31 -27.84 30.19
C VAL A 390 4.77 -26.80 29.12
N ALA A 391 4.00 -26.61 28.06
CA ALA A 391 4.30 -25.59 27.06
C ALA A 391 4.32 -24.17 27.65
N PHE A 392 3.36 -23.82 28.50
CA PHE A 392 3.35 -22.53 29.22
C PHE A 392 4.49 -22.42 30.25
N ALA A 393 4.80 -23.51 30.95
CA ALA A 393 5.93 -23.53 31.87
C ALA A 393 7.26 -23.28 31.15
N THR A 394 7.45 -23.90 29.98
CA THR A 394 8.60 -23.67 29.09
C THR A 394 8.66 -22.20 28.62
N LEU A 395 7.52 -21.62 28.24
CA LEU A 395 7.45 -20.22 27.79
C LEU A 395 7.80 -19.21 28.89
N ARG A 396 7.42 -19.50 30.14
CA ARG A 396 7.60 -18.61 31.29
C ARG A 396 8.87 -18.90 32.09
N GLY A 397 9.57 -20.02 31.81
CA GLY A 397 10.68 -20.50 32.62
C GLY A 397 10.25 -20.89 34.03
N THR A 398 9.01 -21.43 34.17
CA THR A 398 8.45 -21.80 35.45
C THR A 398 9.20 -22.98 36.06
N ARG A 399 9.55 -22.89 37.35
CA ARG A 399 10.08 -23.98 38.15
C ARG A 399 8.93 -24.63 38.92
N ALA A 400 8.93 -25.94 39.03
CA ALA A 400 7.93 -26.69 39.75
C ALA A 400 8.60 -27.81 40.59
N ALA A 401 8.10 -28.06 41.79
CA ALA A 401 8.54 -29.23 42.58
C ALA A 401 8.27 -30.49 41.76
N VAL A 402 9.22 -31.40 41.72
CA VAL A 402 9.14 -32.62 40.88
C VAL A 402 7.91 -33.47 41.19
N GLU A 403 7.50 -33.50 42.46
CA GLU A 403 6.33 -34.26 42.92
C GLU A 403 4.99 -33.55 42.68
N SER A 404 5.01 -32.26 42.31
CA SER A 404 3.79 -31.55 41.96
C SER A 404 3.19 -32.05 40.62
N ALA A 405 1.90 -31.87 40.43
CA ALA A 405 1.23 -32.26 39.19
C ALA A 405 1.94 -31.67 37.96
N LEU A 406 2.43 -30.42 38.02
CA LEU A 406 3.18 -29.78 36.94
C LEU A 406 4.57 -30.39 36.79
N GLY A 407 5.29 -30.68 37.91
CA GLY A 407 6.59 -31.33 37.89
C GLY A 407 6.53 -32.72 37.26
N VAL A 408 5.56 -33.54 37.64
CA VAL A 408 5.30 -34.86 37.04
C VAL A 408 5.04 -34.74 35.53
N ALA A 409 4.22 -33.74 35.12
CA ALA A 409 3.96 -33.50 33.69
C ALA A 409 5.24 -33.09 32.94
N MET A 410 6.11 -32.28 33.53
CA MET A 410 7.40 -31.86 32.96
C MET A 410 8.31 -33.07 32.78
N VAL A 411 8.54 -33.89 33.82
CA VAL A 411 9.38 -35.08 33.77
C VAL A 411 8.86 -36.05 32.70
N THR A 412 7.55 -36.33 32.73
CA THR A 412 6.93 -37.24 31.74
C THR A 412 7.07 -36.74 30.30
N SER A 413 6.89 -35.44 30.08
CA SER A 413 7.02 -34.85 28.74
C SER A 413 8.48 -34.90 28.23
N CYS A 414 9.47 -34.63 29.09
CA CYS A 414 10.87 -34.74 28.77
C CYS A 414 11.28 -36.21 28.47
N ALA A 415 10.81 -37.18 29.24
CA ALA A 415 11.06 -38.60 28.98
C ALA A 415 10.48 -39.06 27.64
N ARG A 416 9.34 -38.54 27.21
CA ARG A 416 8.71 -38.82 25.91
C ARG A 416 9.43 -38.19 24.71
N ALA A 417 10.06 -37.03 24.91
CA ALA A 417 10.68 -36.26 23.84
C ALA A 417 12.08 -35.72 24.23
N PRO A 418 13.08 -36.59 24.57
CA PRO A 418 14.36 -36.17 25.14
C PRO A 418 15.23 -35.37 24.16
N ARG A 419 15.02 -35.51 22.84
CA ARG A 419 15.70 -34.68 21.82
C ARG A 419 15.22 -33.22 21.78
N HIS A 420 13.99 -32.95 22.21
CA HIS A 420 13.32 -31.66 22.07
C HIS A 420 13.07 -30.96 23.41
N LEU A 421 12.83 -31.71 24.48
CA LEU A 421 12.58 -31.16 25.81
C LEU A 421 13.68 -31.55 26.77
N LEU A 422 14.36 -30.53 27.28
CA LEU A 422 15.50 -30.73 28.20
C LEU A 422 15.05 -30.35 29.60
N LEU A 423 15.08 -31.34 30.53
CA LEU A 423 14.82 -31.12 31.92
C LEU A 423 16.08 -30.51 32.59
N THR A 424 15.89 -29.55 33.44
CA THR A 424 16.95 -28.96 34.25
C THR A 424 16.50 -29.07 35.72
N ASP A 425 17.20 -29.87 36.50
CA ASP A 425 16.99 -29.99 37.93
C ASP A 425 17.71 -28.89 38.67
N HIS A 426 17.05 -28.36 39.70
CA HIS A 426 17.58 -27.29 40.53
C HIS A 426 17.86 -27.83 41.94
N PHE A 427 18.82 -27.23 42.66
CA PHE A 427 19.24 -27.64 44.02
C PHE A 427 18.13 -27.52 45.05
N ASP A 428 17.08 -26.77 44.76
CA ASP A 428 15.89 -26.54 45.60
C ASP A 428 14.80 -27.62 45.44
N GLY A 429 15.08 -28.73 44.77
CA GLY A 429 14.11 -29.80 44.49
C GLY A 429 13.08 -29.46 43.43
N THR A 430 13.25 -28.35 42.74
CA THR A 430 12.40 -27.98 41.58
C THR A 430 13.06 -28.35 40.26
N ALA A 431 12.23 -28.55 39.23
CA ALA A 431 12.67 -28.75 37.87
C ALA A 431 12.10 -27.68 36.95
N SER A 432 12.80 -27.39 35.85
CA SER A 432 12.32 -26.56 34.74
C SER A 432 12.56 -27.23 33.41
N VAL A 433 11.84 -26.83 32.37
CA VAL A 433 11.94 -27.41 31.02
C VAL A 433 12.34 -26.35 30.01
N ARG A 434 13.29 -26.73 29.15
CA ARG A 434 13.71 -25.94 27.98
C ARG A 434 13.36 -26.68 26.70
N VAL A 435 12.90 -25.97 25.67
CA VAL A 435 12.63 -26.56 24.36
C VAL A 435 13.80 -26.35 23.41
N ARG A 436 14.24 -27.44 22.76
CA ARG A 436 15.11 -27.42 21.60
C ARG A 436 14.27 -27.48 20.35
N THR A 437 14.20 -26.38 19.62
CA THR A 437 13.26 -26.23 18.50
C THR A 437 13.71 -27.02 17.27
N HIS A 438 12.76 -27.37 16.40
CA HIS A 438 13.07 -27.98 15.11
C HIS A 438 14.04 -27.10 14.30
N ALA A 439 13.87 -25.77 14.35
CA ALA A 439 14.80 -24.83 13.72
C ALA A 439 16.23 -24.96 14.30
N SER A 440 16.38 -25.18 15.63
CA SER A 440 17.69 -25.42 16.22
C SER A 440 18.35 -26.69 15.69
N LEU A 441 17.58 -27.75 15.48
CA LEU A 441 18.11 -29.02 14.92
C LEU A 441 18.57 -28.84 13.48
N VAL A 442 17.81 -28.09 12.68
CA VAL A 442 18.20 -27.78 11.29
C VAL A 442 19.46 -26.93 11.26
N GLU A 443 19.57 -25.88 12.11
CA GLU A 443 20.76 -25.03 12.17
C GLU A 443 21.99 -25.80 12.67
N GLU A 444 21.83 -26.75 13.59
CA GLU A 444 22.91 -27.63 14.03
C GLU A 444 23.41 -28.54 12.91
N ALA A 445 22.52 -29.14 12.13
CA ALA A 445 22.88 -29.94 10.96
C ALA A 445 23.64 -29.10 9.93
N LEU A 446 23.15 -27.89 9.63
CA LEU A 446 23.81 -26.94 8.71
C LEU A 446 25.18 -26.49 9.24
N ALA A 447 25.29 -26.22 10.54
CA ALA A 447 26.57 -25.82 11.17
C ALA A 447 27.58 -26.97 11.16
N ALA A 448 27.13 -28.23 11.20
CA ALA A 448 27.95 -29.41 11.04
C ALA A 448 28.32 -29.74 9.58
N GLY A 449 27.78 -28.99 8.60
CA GLY A 449 27.96 -29.27 7.17
C GLY A 449 27.09 -30.44 6.66
N ASP A 450 26.17 -30.96 7.49
CA ASP A 450 25.30 -32.08 7.10
C ASP A 450 24.03 -31.55 6.42
N VAL A 451 24.17 -31.17 5.15
CA VAL A 451 23.08 -30.62 4.32
C VAL A 451 21.99 -31.65 4.05
N VAL A 452 22.37 -32.94 3.94
CA VAL A 452 21.45 -34.06 3.70
C VAL A 452 20.48 -34.21 4.88
N GLU A 453 21.01 -34.22 6.13
CA GLU A 453 20.16 -34.28 7.34
C GLU A 453 19.32 -32.99 7.50
N ALA A 454 19.89 -31.84 7.20
CA ALA A 454 19.12 -30.58 7.21
C ALA A 454 17.95 -30.61 6.22
N ALA A 455 18.15 -31.09 4.99
CA ALA A 455 17.09 -31.24 3.99
C ALA A 455 16.03 -32.25 4.46
N ARG A 456 16.47 -33.38 5.00
CA ARG A 456 15.60 -34.44 5.55
C ARG A 456 14.71 -33.88 6.68
N LEU A 457 15.29 -33.18 7.66
CA LEU A 457 14.54 -32.52 8.74
C LEU A 457 13.50 -31.57 8.17
N LEU A 458 13.88 -30.77 7.20
CA LEU A 458 13.00 -29.76 6.61
C LEU A 458 11.81 -30.33 5.82
N THR A 459 11.84 -31.60 5.39
CA THR A 459 10.68 -32.26 4.76
C THR A 459 9.47 -32.35 5.70
N GLU A 460 9.70 -32.34 7.01
CA GLU A 460 8.63 -32.28 8.03
C GLU A 460 7.91 -30.93 8.01
N ARG A 461 8.55 -29.88 7.48
CA ARG A 461 8.01 -28.51 7.36
C ARG A 461 8.16 -27.98 5.94
N PRO A 462 7.37 -28.48 4.99
CA PRO A 462 7.54 -28.20 3.55
C PRO A 462 7.67 -26.71 3.20
N GLY A 463 6.82 -25.87 3.77
CA GLY A 463 6.89 -24.44 3.52
C GLY A 463 8.17 -23.76 4.04
N GLU A 464 8.85 -24.34 5.03
CA GLU A 464 10.14 -23.86 5.54
C GLU A 464 11.29 -24.34 4.65
N LEU A 465 11.26 -25.59 4.19
CA LEU A 465 12.19 -26.13 3.21
C LEU A 465 12.25 -25.22 1.97
N TRP A 466 11.10 -24.92 1.37
CA TRP A 466 11.04 -24.11 0.15
C TRP A 466 11.52 -22.67 0.34
N ARG A 467 11.32 -22.08 1.51
CA ARG A 467 11.89 -20.75 1.82
C ARG A 467 13.38 -20.76 2.06
N ARG A 468 13.96 -21.91 2.40
CA ARG A 468 15.40 -22.10 2.62
C ARG A 468 16.11 -22.74 1.45
N LEU A 469 15.44 -22.98 0.32
CA LEU A 469 15.98 -23.70 -0.82
C LEU A 469 17.27 -23.08 -1.36
N ASP A 470 17.32 -21.75 -1.51
CA ASP A 470 18.55 -21.04 -1.87
C ASP A 470 19.69 -21.29 -0.86
N HIS A 471 19.39 -21.33 0.42
CA HIS A 471 20.40 -21.60 1.46
C HIS A 471 20.92 -23.04 1.36
N LEU A 472 20.03 -24.01 1.21
CA LEU A 472 20.41 -25.41 1.07
C LEU A 472 21.27 -25.64 -0.18
N LEU A 473 20.85 -25.09 -1.33
CA LEU A 473 21.61 -25.22 -2.59
C LEU A 473 23.01 -24.60 -2.49
N ARG A 474 23.14 -23.46 -1.81
CA ARG A 474 24.47 -22.86 -1.56
C ARG A 474 25.32 -23.68 -0.58
N ALA A 475 24.69 -24.23 0.44
CA ALA A 475 25.39 -25.06 1.42
C ALA A 475 25.85 -26.39 0.82
N ALA A 476 25.11 -26.97 -0.15
CA ALA A 476 25.48 -28.14 -0.90
C ALA A 476 26.69 -27.91 -1.83
N GLY A 477 26.85 -26.68 -2.35
CA GLY A 477 27.90 -26.35 -3.31
C GLY A 477 27.88 -27.34 -4.48
N ASP A 478 29.02 -27.96 -4.78
CA ASP A 478 29.20 -28.93 -5.86
C ASP A 478 29.01 -30.41 -5.41
N ASP A 479 28.52 -30.64 -4.18
CA ASP A 479 28.27 -32.01 -3.70
C ASP A 479 27.01 -32.60 -4.36
N PRO A 480 27.17 -33.62 -5.25
CA PRO A 480 26.04 -34.17 -6.00
C PRO A 480 25.07 -34.95 -5.09
N ALA A 481 25.54 -35.53 -3.98
CA ALA A 481 24.67 -36.25 -3.05
C ALA A 481 23.78 -35.31 -2.28
N ALA A 482 24.32 -34.16 -1.84
CA ALA A 482 23.55 -33.09 -1.18
C ALA A 482 22.56 -32.45 -2.15
N GLN A 483 22.95 -32.18 -3.40
CA GLN A 483 22.05 -31.62 -4.43
C GLN A 483 20.89 -32.59 -4.71
N ALA A 484 21.15 -33.87 -4.91
CA ALA A 484 20.12 -34.88 -5.14
C ALA A 484 19.14 -35.00 -3.95
N ALA A 485 19.66 -34.94 -2.72
CA ALA A 485 18.82 -34.96 -1.52
C ALA A 485 17.91 -33.74 -1.42
N ILE A 486 18.38 -32.54 -1.81
CA ILE A 486 17.59 -31.32 -1.84
C ILE A 486 16.49 -31.41 -2.92
N GLU A 487 16.82 -31.86 -4.12
CA GLU A 487 15.85 -32.03 -5.21
C GLU A 487 14.75 -33.03 -4.83
N GLU A 488 15.11 -34.16 -4.21
CA GLU A 488 14.12 -35.15 -3.75
C GLU A 488 13.26 -34.57 -2.62
N ALA A 489 13.85 -33.86 -1.67
CA ALA A 489 13.12 -33.16 -0.62
C ALA A 489 12.14 -32.10 -1.21
N ALA A 490 12.57 -31.37 -2.23
CA ALA A 490 11.72 -30.42 -2.91
C ALA A 490 10.57 -31.12 -3.65
N ARG A 491 10.86 -32.15 -4.43
CA ARG A 491 9.89 -32.94 -5.21
C ARG A 491 8.83 -33.57 -4.32
N SER A 492 9.26 -34.28 -3.27
CA SER A 492 8.33 -34.96 -2.35
C SER A 492 7.46 -34.05 -1.52
N THR A 493 7.81 -32.76 -1.42
CA THR A 493 7.10 -31.79 -0.60
C THR A 493 6.26 -30.79 -1.39
N ALA A 494 6.52 -30.59 -2.69
CA ALA A 494 5.88 -29.58 -3.52
C ALA A 494 4.35 -29.56 -3.40
N ALA A 495 3.70 -30.71 -3.50
CA ALA A 495 2.24 -30.84 -3.42
C ALA A 495 1.62 -30.32 -2.11
N ARG A 496 2.39 -30.27 -1.02
CA ARG A 496 1.93 -29.80 0.31
C ARG A 496 2.25 -28.32 0.59
N VAL A 497 2.86 -27.61 -0.35
CA VAL A 497 3.31 -26.24 -0.18
C VAL A 497 2.30 -25.26 -0.80
N ALA A 498 2.05 -24.15 -0.11
CA ALA A 498 1.19 -23.09 -0.63
C ALA A 498 1.73 -22.53 -1.95
N PRO A 499 0.87 -22.26 -2.96
CA PRO A 499 1.31 -21.86 -4.30
C PRO A 499 2.19 -20.61 -4.30
N GLY A 500 1.86 -19.61 -3.47
CA GLY A 500 2.68 -18.40 -3.35
C GLY A 500 4.09 -18.64 -2.81
N VAL A 501 4.32 -19.70 -2.03
CA VAL A 501 5.68 -20.07 -1.56
C VAL A 501 6.46 -20.70 -2.68
N LEU A 502 5.84 -21.61 -3.45
CA LEU A 502 6.45 -22.25 -4.63
C LEU A 502 6.85 -21.18 -5.66
N ALA A 503 5.89 -20.36 -6.05
CA ALA A 503 6.08 -19.27 -7.00
C ALA A 503 7.21 -18.31 -6.58
N SER A 504 7.20 -17.89 -5.30
CA SER A 504 8.26 -16.99 -4.78
C SER A 504 9.63 -17.64 -4.76
N ALA A 505 9.72 -18.94 -4.43
CA ALA A 505 10.99 -19.65 -4.42
C ALA A 505 11.58 -19.75 -5.85
N ALA A 506 10.77 -20.15 -6.84
CA ALA A 506 11.20 -20.24 -8.23
C ALA A 506 11.64 -18.86 -8.78
N ALA A 507 10.86 -17.81 -8.53
CA ALA A 507 11.19 -16.47 -8.99
C ALA A 507 12.49 -15.93 -8.33
N GLN A 508 12.68 -16.13 -7.03
CA GLN A 508 13.90 -15.70 -6.33
C GLN A 508 15.16 -16.44 -6.82
N LEU A 509 15.03 -17.69 -7.25
CA LEU A 509 16.15 -18.45 -7.80
C LEU A 509 16.47 -18.03 -9.24
N ALA A 510 15.48 -17.55 -10.01
CA ALA A 510 15.67 -17.19 -11.41
C ALA A 510 16.78 -16.15 -11.67
N GLY A 511 17.02 -15.26 -10.69
CA GLY A 511 18.07 -14.24 -10.77
C GLY A 511 19.42 -14.67 -10.18
N ARG A 512 19.67 -15.98 -10.02
CA ARG A 512 20.85 -16.51 -9.32
C ARG A 512 21.84 -17.24 -10.25
N ASP A 513 21.68 -17.13 -11.55
CA ASP A 513 22.54 -17.75 -12.56
C ASP A 513 23.80 -16.94 -12.90
N ASP A 514 24.73 -17.55 -13.61
CA ASP A 514 25.98 -16.91 -14.02
C ASP A 514 25.79 -15.76 -15.03
N THR A 515 24.71 -15.79 -15.81
CA THR A 515 24.38 -14.76 -16.79
C THR A 515 24.02 -13.45 -16.10
N THR A 516 23.30 -13.54 -15.02
CA THR A 516 22.95 -12.38 -14.17
C THR A 516 24.22 -11.75 -13.58
N ARG A 517 25.23 -12.56 -13.22
CA ARG A 517 26.50 -12.08 -12.64
C ARG A 517 27.42 -11.40 -13.65
N ALA A 518 27.42 -11.82 -14.90
CA ALA A 518 28.14 -11.12 -15.97
C ALA A 518 27.55 -9.72 -16.18
N THR A 519 26.23 -9.61 -16.11
CA THR A 519 25.52 -8.32 -16.12
C THR A 519 25.85 -7.51 -14.87
N ASP A 520 26.00 -8.14 -13.70
CA ASP A 520 26.40 -7.49 -12.44
C ASP A 520 27.81 -6.89 -12.50
N ALA A 521 28.77 -7.59 -13.12
CA ALA A 521 30.12 -7.08 -13.30
C ALA A 521 30.14 -5.87 -14.24
N GLN A 522 29.27 -5.86 -15.23
CA GLN A 522 29.08 -4.75 -16.18
C GLN A 522 28.39 -3.55 -15.51
N LEU A 523 27.40 -3.82 -14.66
CA LEU A 523 26.71 -2.81 -13.82
C LEU A 523 27.67 -2.23 -12.78
N ALA A 524 28.53 -3.06 -12.14
CA ALA A 524 29.55 -2.61 -11.21
C ALA A 524 30.60 -1.73 -11.89
N ALA A 525 30.99 -2.04 -13.14
CA ALA A 525 31.87 -1.20 -13.92
C ALA A 525 31.22 0.13 -14.27
N THR A 526 29.94 0.12 -14.63
CA THR A 526 29.15 1.31 -14.92
C THR A 526 28.97 2.17 -13.65
N ALA A 527 28.69 1.55 -12.50
CA ALA A 527 28.58 2.23 -11.21
C ALA A 527 29.91 2.90 -10.79
N ARG A 528 31.05 2.23 -11.02
CA ARG A 528 32.39 2.82 -10.78
C ARG A 528 32.65 4.02 -11.67
N ALA A 529 32.29 3.95 -12.95
CA ALA A 529 32.42 5.08 -13.87
C ALA A 529 31.53 6.26 -13.45
N ARG A 530 30.30 5.99 -12.97
CA ARG A 530 29.36 6.99 -12.45
C ARG A 530 29.84 7.64 -11.16
N ALA A 531 30.35 6.86 -10.21
CA ALA A 531 30.94 7.37 -8.97
C ALA A 531 32.14 8.27 -9.25
N ALA A 532 32.99 7.91 -10.20
CA ALA A 532 34.10 8.75 -10.65
C ALA A 532 33.62 10.07 -11.29
N ALA A 533 32.56 10.02 -12.09
CA ALA A 533 31.94 11.21 -12.69
C ALA A 533 31.26 12.10 -11.63
N ALA A 534 30.61 11.52 -10.63
CA ALA A 534 30.01 12.25 -9.51
C ALA A 534 31.06 12.94 -8.65
N ARG A 535 32.19 12.29 -8.36
CA ARG A 535 33.34 12.91 -7.67
C ARG A 535 33.94 14.07 -8.46
N ALA A 536 34.07 13.90 -9.77
CA ALA A 536 34.54 14.98 -10.66
C ALA A 536 33.57 16.17 -10.64
N ARG A 537 32.26 15.95 -10.63
CA ARG A 537 31.24 17.01 -10.52
C ARG A 537 31.25 17.68 -9.14
N ALA A 538 31.32 16.89 -8.06
CA ALA A 538 31.43 17.43 -6.70
C ALA A 538 32.71 18.29 -6.53
N SER A 539 33.82 17.86 -7.07
CA SER A 539 35.07 18.63 -7.10
C SER A 539 34.93 19.92 -7.95
N ALA A 540 34.23 19.86 -9.07
CA ALA A 540 33.95 21.03 -9.90
C ALA A 540 33.02 22.03 -9.20
N ASN A 541 31.98 21.54 -8.49
CA ASN A 541 31.07 22.38 -7.71
C ASN A 541 31.76 22.98 -6.49
N ALA A 542 32.62 22.23 -5.78
CA ALA A 542 33.41 22.74 -4.67
C ALA A 542 34.40 23.83 -5.12
N THR A 543 34.98 23.71 -6.33
CA THR A 543 35.80 24.76 -6.93
C THR A 543 34.97 25.98 -7.32
N THR A 544 33.75 25.80 -7.79
CA THR A 544 32.83 26.91 -8.12
C THR A 544 32.31 27.61 -6.87
N GLU A 545 31.95 26.87 -5.81
CA GLU A 545 31.57 27.44 -4.49
C GLU A 545 32.77 28.15 -3.84
N SER A 546 33.96 27.59 -3.92
CA SER A 546 35.19 28.24 -3.41
C SER A 546 35.51 29.53 -4.17
N ALA A 547 35.26 29.57 -5.48
CA ALA A 547 35.44 30.78 -6.30
C ALA A 547 34.35 31.85 -5.97
N VAL A 548 33.12 31.45 -5.69
CA VAL A 548 32.04 32.37 -5.30
C VAL A 548 32.25 32.89 -3.89
N VAL A 549 32.69 32.03 -2.95
CA VAL A 549 33.05 32.46 -1.58
C VAL A 549 34.28 33.31 -1.56
N GLY A 550 35.26 33.02 -2.41
CA GLY A 550 36.44 33.87 -2.61
C GLY A 550 36.07 35.24 -3.11
N GLY A 551 35.23 35.34 -4.13
CA GLY A 551 34.71 36.60 -4.69
C GLY A 551 33.89 37.40 -3.70
N LEU A 552 33.08 36.73 -2.87
CA LEU A 552 32.32 37.38 -1.77
C LEU A 552 33.28 37.87 -0.65
N GLY A 553 34.31 37.12 -0.34
CA GLY A 553 35.34 37.48 0.62
C GLY A 553 36.13 38.73 0.20
N ASP A 554 36.46 38.83 -1.07
CA ASP A 554 37.15 39.99 -1.63
C ASP A 554 36.23 41.21 -1.75
N ALA A 555 34.95 41.03 -2.07
CA ALA A 555 33.93 42.08 -2.04
C ALA A 555 33.67 42.60 -0.61
N LEU A 556 33.67 41.71 0.39
CA LEU A 556 33.55 42.08 1.81
C LEU A 556 34.81 42.77 2.35
N ARG A 557 36.01 42.38 1.91
CA ARG A 557 37.26 43.06 2.23
C ARG A 557 37.29 44.46 1.62
N ALA A 558 36.85 44.62 0.38
CA ALA A 558 36.71 45.92 -0.27
C ALA A 558 35.69 46.84 0.42
N ALA A 559 34.57 46.25 0.94
CA ALA A 559 33.58 46.98 1.74
C ALA A 559 34.13 47.35 3.15
N ALA A 560 34.88 46.47 3.81
CA ALA A 560 35.46 46.69 5.13
C ALA A 560 36.57 47.76 5.12
N LEU A 561 37.29 47.91 4.00
CA LEU A 561 38.29 49.00 3.83
C LEU A 561 37.64 50.40 3.68
N ARG A 562 36.33 50.48 3.41
CA ARG A 562 35.58 51.74 3.30
C ARG A 562 34.93 52.20 4.61
N ILE A 563 34.91 51.34 5.64
CA ILE A 563 34.34 51.67 6.96
C ILE A 563 35.47 51.78 7.96
N ARG A 564 36.06 52.96 8.07
CA ARG A 564 36.93 53.34 9.20
C ARG A 564 36.04 53.83 10.34
N GLY A 565 35.90 52.99 11.39
CA GLY A 565 35.23 53.37 12.63
C GLY A 565 34.92 52.16 13.48
N ASP A 566 35.32 52.19 14.70
CA ASP A 566 35.32 51.21 15.77
C ASP A 566 34.03 50.33 15.79
N GLY A 567 34.15 49.06 15.50
CA GLY A 567 33.11 48.03 15.57
C GLY A 567 33.47 46.89 16.52
N PRO A 568 32.51 46.24 17.17
CA PRO A 568 32.68 45.46 18.39
C PRO A 568 33.28 44.07 18.16
N ALA A 569 33.82 43.51 19.24
CA ALA A 569 34.64 42.30 19.39
C ALA A 569 34.05 40.99 18.83
N VAL A 570 32.80 40.94 18.40
CA VAL A 570 32.10 39.73 17.90
C VAL A 570 32.68 39.25 16.57
N LEU A 571 33.25 40.13 15.74
CA LEU A 571 33.83 39.75 14.44
C LEU A 571 35.23 39.08 14.58
N ARG A 572 35.88 39.14 15.73
CA ARG A 572 37.20 38.49 15.95
C ARG A 572 37.11 36.99 16.22
N GLU A 573 35.96 36.46 16.61
CA GLU A 573 35.77 35.04 16.94
C GLU A 573 35.49 34.19 15.72
N VAL A 574 34.82 34.73 14.69
CA VAL A 574 34.53 34.07 13.43
C VAL A 574 35.77 33.84 12.56
N PHE A 575 36.81 34.67 12.72
CA PHE A 575 38.06 34.57 11.96
C PHE A 575 39.18 33.72 12.62
N ARG A 576 38.91 33.13 13.81
CA ARG A 576 39.83 32.25 14.49
C ARG A 576 39.64 30.74 14.23
N SER A 577 38.57 30.31 13.59
CA SER A 577 38.41 28.96 13.10
C SER A 577 39.19 28.80 11.80
N GLY A 578 40.43 28.41 11.96
CA GLY A 578 41.40 28.28 10.88
C GLY A 578 40.95 27.38 9.77
N VAL A 579 41.25 27.82 8.56
CA VAL A 579 41.32 26.99 7.37
C VAL A 579 42.25 25.82 7.66
N ARG A 580 41.71 24.62 7.83
CA ARG A 580 42.49 23.39 7.84
C ARG A 580 43.06 23.18 6.46
N THR A 581 44.37 23.18 6.35
CA THR A 581 45.10 22.65 5.21
C THR A 581 44.71 21.17 5.03
N PRO A 582 44.45 20.70 3.81
CA PRO A 582 44.19 19.28 3.56
C PRO A 582 45.39 18.45 3.98
N ALA A 583 45.14 17.44 4.81
CA ALA A 583 46.13 16.43 5.19
C ALA A 583 46.55 15.63 3.93
N PRO A 584 47.79 15.07 3.92
CA PRO A 584 48.23 14.22 2.82
C PRO A 584 47.26 13.03 2.68
N ALA A 585 47.08 12.58 1.45
CA ALA A 585 46.16 11.51 1.11
C ALA A 585 46.45 10.24 1.93
N GLU A 586 45.52 9.90 2.80
CA GLU A 586 45.53 8.63 3.52
C GLU A 586 45.30 7.45 2.53
N GLU A 587 45.94 6.32 2.78
CA GLU A 587 45.67 5.09 2.01
C GLU A 587 44.17 4.76 2.08
N PRO A 588 43.56 4.30 0.96
CA PRO A 588 42.12 4.05 0.92
C PRO A 588 41.72 3.02 1.99
N THR A 589 40.79 3.41 2.82
CA THR A 589 40.20 2.54 3.85
C THR A 589 39.29 1.47 3.23
N GLU A 590 38.95 0.44 4.01
CA GLU A 590 37.95 -0.53 3.58
C GLU A 590 36.60 0.12 3.20
N ASP A 591 36.24 1.24 3.83
CA ASP A 591 35.07 2.05 3.50
C ASP A 591 35.22 2.75 2.14
N ASP A 592 36.43 3.25 1.79
CA ASP A 592 36.69 3.82 0.46
C ASP A 592 36.65 2.75 -0.64
N ALA A 593 37.08 1.53 -0.35
CA ALA A 593 36.99 0.39 -1.27
C ALA A 593 35.52 -0.05 -1.46
N ALA A 594 34.70 -0.02 -0.42
CA ALA A 594 33.27 -0.31 -0.47
C ALA A 594 32.49 0.78 -1.22
N GLU A 595 32.86 2.05 -1.05
CA GLU A 595 32.29 3.17 -1.79
C GLU A 595 32.66 3.14 -3.28
N ALA A 596 33.92 2.77 -3.59
CA ALA A 596 34.35 2.51 -4.96
C ALA A 596 33.65 1.29 -5.61
N ALA A 597 33.18 0.35 -4.79
CA ALA A 597 32.35 -0.78 -5.22
C ALA A 597 30.85 -0.43 -5.34
N GLY A 598 30.45 0.83 -5.13
CA GLY A 598 29.06 1.26 -5.18
C GLY A 598 28.26 0.91 -3.92
N ILE A 599 28.93 0.64 -2.81
CA ILE A 599 28.32 0.34 -1.51
C ILE A 599 28.58 1.51 -0.57
N VAL A 600 27.56 2.31 -0.29
CA VAL A 600 27.64 3.46 0.62
C VAL A 600 27.00 3.09 1.96
N GLY A 601 27.78 3.19 3.05
CA GLY A 601 27.29 2.86 4.40
C GLY A 601 26.77 1.42 4.52
N GLY A 602 27.40 0.45 3.84
CA GLY A 602 27.01 -0.96 3.82
C GLY A 602 25.78 -1.28 2.96
N ARG A 603 25.24 -0.32 2.20
CA ARG A 603 24.07 -0.50 1.32
C ARG A 603 24.46 -0.43 -0.16
N PRO A 604 23.71 -1.14 -1.05
CA PRO A 604 23.98 -1.06 -2.49
C PRO A 604 23.60 0.32 -3.04
N GLY A 605 24.47 0.88 -3.88
CA GLY A 605 24.18 2.08 -4.64
C GLY A 605 23.20 1.83 -5.78
N PRO A 606 22.78 2.87 -6.52
CA PRO A 606 21.91 2.73 -7.69
C PRO A 606 22.49 1.75 -8.72
N GLY A 607 21.66 0.90 -9.32
CA GLY A 607 22.05 -0.11 -10.31
C GLY A 607 22.82 -1.31 -9.75
N MET A 608 23.10 -1.37 -8.45
CA MET A 608 23.77 -2.51 -7.84
C MET A 608 22.77 -3.61 -7.46
N PRO A 609 23.10 -4.89 -7.71
CA PRO A 609 22.27 -6.00 -7.27
C PRO A 609 22.03 -6.00 -5.76
N ARG A 610 20.78 -6.16 -5.38
CA ARG A 610 20.34 -5.99 -4.00
C ARG A 610 19.31 -7.00 -3.56
N ARG A 611 19.25 -7.18 -2.25
CA ARG A 611 18.21 -7.95 -1.56
C ARG A 611 17.38 -6.99 -0.73
N VAL A 612 16.09 -6.91 -1.03
CA VAL A 612 15.14 -6.09 -0.26
C VAL A 612 14.31 -7.01 0.63
N PHE A 613 14.28 -6.70 1.91
CA PHE A 613 13.54 -7.45 2.92
C PHE A 613 12.36 -6.63 3.41
N PHE A 614 11.19 -7.28 3.42
CA PHE A 614 9.96 -6.73 3.98
C PHE A 614 9.68 -7.42 5.31
N PRO A 615 9.93 -6.78 6.47
CA PRO A 615 9.72 -7.38 7.78
C PRO A 615 8.25 -7.78 7.97
N ARG A 616 8.01 -8.93 8.61
CA ARG A 616 6.66 -9.37 8.93
C ARG A 616 6.00 -8.37 9.89
N GLY A 617 4.79 -7.94 9.53
CA GLY A 617 3.92 -7.19 10.41
C GLY A 617 4.26 -5.71 10.60
N SER A 618 5.39 -5.25 10.10
CA SER A 618 5.72 -3.84 10.00
C SER A 618 5.89 -3.50 8.52
N VAL A 619 4.97 -2.78 7.97
CA VAL A 619 5.08 -2.25 6.59
C VAL A 619 6.12 -1.13 6.53
N VAL A 620 6.56 -0.69 7.70
CA VAL A 620 7.24 0.57 7.95
C VAL A 620 8.72 0.55 7.61
N THR A 621 9.39 -0.62 7.51
CA THR A 621 10.82 -0.65 7.22
C THR A 621 11.15 -1.74 6.23
N THR A 622 11.58 -1.34 5.03
CA THR A 622 12.36 -2.22 4.17
C THR A 622 13.81 -2.19 4.62
N TRP A 623 14.44 -3.35 4.59
CA TRP A 623 15.88 -3.45 4.82
C TRP A 623 16.52 -3.98 3.53
N THR A 624 17.59 -3.32 3.08
CA THR A 624 18.27 -3.63 1.83
C THR A 624 19.74 -3.94 2.09
N GLU A 625 20.18 -5.04 1.52
CA GLU A 625 21.58 -5.48 1.53
C GLU A 625 22.10 -5.67 0.11
N PRO A 626 23.40 -5.48 -0.13
CA PRO A 626 24.00 -5.90 -1.39
C PRO A 626 23.83 -7.40 -1.61
N GLU A 627 23.59 -7.81 -2.86
CA GLU A 627 23.57 -9.21 -3.22
C GLU A 627 25.01 -9.77 -3.27
N ARG A 628 25.41 -10.50 -2.24
CA ARG A 628 26.76 -11.09 -2.10
C ARG A 628 26.76 -12.60 -2.15
N ARG A 629 25.59 -13.22 -2.32
CA ARG A 629 25.50 -14.67 -2.34
C ARG A 629 26.15 -15.24 -3.61
N PRO A 630 26.87 -16.37 -3.56
CA PRO A 630 27.41 -17.00 -4.76
C PRO A 630 26.29 -17.39 -5.73
N THR A 631 26.58 -17.47 -7.02
CA THR A 631 25.65 -17.98 -8.02
C THR A 631 25.26 -19.43 -7.76
N LEU A 632 24.20 -19.87 -8.38
CA LEU A 632 23.74 -21.26 -8.35
C LEU A 632 23.86 -21.87 -9.73
N PRO A 633 24.08 -23.22 -9.83
CA PRO A 633 24.08 -23.89 -11.12
C PRO A 633 22.77 -23.69 -11.87
N THR A 634 22.83 -23.30 -13.14
CA THR A 634 21.64 -23.09 -13.99
C THR A 634 20.73 -24.32 -14.02
N ALA A 635 21.28 -25.53 -14.01
CA ALA A 635 20.51 -26.78 -13.96
C ALA A 635 19.62 -26.86 -12.71
N ALA A 636 20.14 -26.48 -11.53
CA ALA A 636 19.35 -26.48 -10.29
C ALA A 636 18.23 -25.44 -10.33
N ILE A 637 18.50 -24.24 -10.87
CA ILE A 637 17.49 -23.18 -11.04
C ILE A 637 16.38 -23.65 -11.97
N THR A 638 16.74 -24.19 -13.14
CA THR A 638 15.80 -24.72 -14.13
C THR A 638 14.98 -25.88 -13.57
N GLY A 639 15.63 -26.83 -12.89
CA GLY A 639 14.95 -27.97 -12.27
C GLY A 639 13.90 -27.54 -11.23
N VAL A 640 14.19 -26.54 -10.40
CA VAL A 640 13.22 -26.00 -9.45
C VAL A 640 12.07 -25.27 -10.16
N ARG A 641 12.35 -24.52 -11.22
CA ARG A 641 11.32 -23.83 -12.02
C ARG A 641 10.38 -24.83 -12.67
N ASP A 642 10.93 -25.86 -13.35
CA ASP A 642 10.15 -26.90 -14.03
C ASP A 642 9.27 -27.68 -13.05
N LEU A 643 9.81 -27.97 -11.85
CA LEU A 643 9.05 -28.62 -10.78
C LEU A 643 7.86 -27.73 -10.32
N VAL A 644 8.07 -26.43 -10.16
CA VAL A 644 7.02 -25.49 -9.74
C VAL A 644 5.99 -25.32 -10.85
N ASP A 645 6.42 -25.13 -12.09
CA ASP A 645 5.54 -24.98 -13.25
C ASP A 645 4.66 -26.22 -13.44
N GLY A 646 5.25 -27.42 -13.37
CA GLY A 646 4.53 -28.68 -13.47
C GLY A 646 3.55 -28.91 -12.32
N GLU A 647 3.94 -28.63 -11.08
CA GLU A 647 3.06 -28.78 -9.91
C GLU A 647 1.87 -27.82 -9.97
N LEU A 648 2.09 -26.52 -10.28
CA LEU A 648 1.02 -25.54 -10.30
C LEU A 648 0.09 -25.72 -11.50
N ALA A 649 0.61 -26.12 -12.67
CA ALA A 649 -0.24 -26.53 -13.80
C ALA A 649 -1.08 -27.77 -13.49
N THR A 650 -0.50 -28.76 -12.79
CA THR A 650 -1.23 -29.96 -12.33
C THR A 650 -2.37 -29.59 -11.37
N ARG A 651 -2.17 -28.63 -10.48
CA ARG A 651 -3.25 -28.12 -9.61
C ARG A 651 -4.32 -27.41 -10.41
N ALA A 652 -3.93 -26.57 -11.38
CA ALA A 652 -4.86 -25.89 -12.27
C ALA A 652 -5.71 -26.88 -13.10
N ALA A 653 -5.14 -27.99 -13.55
CA ALA A 653 -5.85 -29.01 -14.33
C ALA A 653 -7.04 -29.66 -13.60
N ARG A 654 -7.11 -29.54 -12.26
CA ARG A 654 -8.26 -30.00 -11.45
C ARG A 654 -9.48 -29.07 -11.57
N LEU A 655 -9.31 -27.89 -12.14
CA LEU A 655 -10.37 -26.89 -12.36
C LEU A 655 -11.02 -27.09 -13.74
N GLY A 656 -12.07 -26.31 -14.02
CA GLY A 656 -12.76 -26.36 -15.31
C GLY A 656 -11.85 -25.99 -16.49
N ARG A 657 -12.09 -26.58 -17.66
CA ARG A 657 -11.31 -26.38 -18.90
C ARG A 657 -11.82 -25.17 -19.70
N TYR A 658 -10.97 -24.71 -20.61
CA TYR A 658 -11.28 -23.67 -21.60
C TYR A 658 -10.81 -24.12 -22.98
N ASP A 659 -11.50 -23.70 -24.03
CA ASP A 659 -11.09 -24.00 -25.41
C ASP A 659 -9.86 -23.15 -25.78
N VAL A 660 -9.82 -21.88 -25.31
CA VAL A 660 -8.75 -20.93 -25.64
C VAL A 660 -8.39 -20.09 -24.42
N ALA A 661 -7.08 -19.87 -24.21
CA ALA A 661 -6.59 -18.80 -23.34
C ALA A 661 -6.03 -17.66 -24.19
N VAL A 662 -6.37 -16.42 -23.83
CA VAL A 662 -5.83 -15.19 -24.44
C VAL A 662 -5.21 -14.34 -23.34
N LEU A 663 -3.90 -14.19 -23.36
CA LEU A 663 -3.12 -13.57 -22.29
C LEU A 663 -2.43 -12.30 -22.78
N ASP A 664 -2.66 -11.18 -22.13
CA ASP A 664 -1.97 -9.92 -22.42
C ASP A 664 -0.50 -9.98 -21.97
N ALA A 665 0.43 -9.75 -22.88
CA ALA A 665 1.87 -9.70 -22.58
C ALA A 665 2.21 -8.68 -21.47
N ALA A 666 1.48 -7.57 -21.38
CA ALA A 666 1.69 -6.54 -20.35
C ALA A 666 1.51 -7.04 -18.92
N LEU A 667 0.84 -8.18 -18.71
CA LEU A 667 0.71 -8.81 -17.40
C LEU A 667 2.04 -9.35 -16.85
N ALA A 668 3.08 -9.48 -17.69
CA ALA A 668 4.43 -9.81 -17.25
C ALA A 668 5.06 -8.71 -16.38
N GLU A 669 4.60 -7.47 -16.49
CA GLU A 669 5.08 -6.34 -15.68
C GLU A 669 4.26 -6.13 -14.39
N VAL A 670 3.18 -6.89 -14.19
CA VAL A 670 2.30 -6.75 -13.03
C VAL A 670 2.61 -7.84 -12.01
N PRO A 671 3.20 -7.52 -10.85
CA PRO A 671 3.48 -8.51 -9.81
C PRO A 671 2.22 -9.21 -9.33
N ALA A 672 2.32 -10.50 -9.11
CA ALA A 672 1.26 -11.28 -8.48
C ALA A 672 1.03 -10.80 -7.04
N PRO A 673 -0.24 -10.75 -6.55
CA PRO A 673 -0.55 -10.36 -5.18
C PRO A 673 -0.09 -11.44 -4.22
N MET A 674 1.12 -11.25 -3.67
CA MET A 674 1.71 -12.16 -2.69
C MET A 674 1.29 -11.76 -1.26
N ARG A 675 2.06 -12.09 -0.24
CA ARG A 675 1.72 -11.87 1.18
C ARG A 675 1.97 -10.45 1.69
N GLU A 676 2.27 -9.52 0.83
CA GLU A 676 2.61 -8.16 1.25
C GLU A 676 1.34 -7.39 1.58
N ARG A 677 1.25 -6.89 2.81
CA ARG A 677 0.13 -6.04 3.23
C ARG A 677 0.23 -4.71 2.51
N ALA A 678 -0.88 -4.24 1.98
CA ALA A 678 -1.01 -2.85 1.56
C ALA A 678 -0.97 -1.96 2.81
N ALA A 679 -0.26 -0.83 2.75
CA ALA A 679 -0.22 0.16 3.82
C ALA A 679 -1.46 1.05 3.78
N SER A 680 -2.11 1.15 2.62
CA SER A 680 -3.24 2.04 2.36
C SER A 680 -4.46 1.29 1.83
N THR A 681 -5.61 1.92 1.95
CA THR A 681 -6.90 1.49 1.38
C THR A 681 -7.06 2.15 0.02
N GLN A 682 -7.12 1.39 -1.06
CA GLN A 682 -7.05 1.89 -2.42
C GLN A 682 -8.38 1.83 -3.16
N LEU A 683 -8.67 2.85 -3.98
CA LEU A 683 -9.83 2.89 -4.86
C LEU A 683 -9.73 1.83 -5.97
N ALA A 684 -8.57 1.67 -6.59
CA ALA A 684 -8.36 0.80 -7.75
C ALA A 684 -7.79 -0.58 -7.41
N GLY A 685 -7.42 -0.85 -6.16
CA GLY A 685 -6.91 -2.16 -5.72
C GLY A 685 -5.60 -2.59 -6.39
N TRP A 686 -4.68 -1.67 -6.65
CA TRP A 686 -3.37 -2.00 -7.24
C TRP A 686 -2.48 -2.73 -6.23
N PRO A 687 -1.99 -3.93 -6.56
CA PRO A 687 -1.01 -4.59 -5.71
C PRO A 687 0.26 -3.74 -5.58
N ARG A 688 0.92 -3.83 -4.42
CA ARG A 688 2.25 -3.23 -4.25
C ARG A 688 3.22 -3.74 -5.32
N GLY A 689 3.97 -2.84 -5.94
CA GLY A 689 4.90 -3.14 -7.01
C GLY A 689 4.28 -3.17 -8.40
N SER A 690 2.97 -2.88 -8.53
CA SER A 690 2.34 -2.75 -9.86
C SER A 690 2.97 -1.60 -10.63
N VAL A 691 3.31 -1.87 -11.90
CA VAL A 691 3.77 -0.87 -12.84
C VAL A 691 2.63 -0.51 -13.78
N ARG A 692 2.42 0.79 -13.99
CA ARG A 692 1.34 1.31 -14.83
C ARG A 692 1.88 2.34 -15.80
N ALA A 693 1.36 2.33 -17.02
CA ALA A 693 1.56 3.43 -17.92
C ALA A 693 0.79 4.66 -17.42
N LEU A 694 1.43 5.83 -17.41
CA LEU A 694 0.71 7.07 -17.19
C LEU A 694 -0.10 7.38 -18.45
N PRO A 695 -1.34 7.86 -18.30
CA PRO A 695 -2.10 8.39 -19.41
C PRO A 695 -1.34 9.50 -20.13
N ASP A 696 -1.70 9.75 -21.36
CA ASP A 696 -1.12 10.86 -22.12
C ASP A 696 -1.67 12.21 -21.63
N ALA A 697 -1.19 12.61 -20.47
CA ALA A 697 -1.52 13.87 -19.81
C ALA A 697 -0.26 14.72 -19.68
N GLU A 698 -0.39 16.02 -19.84
CA GLU A 698 0.71 16.96 -19.64
C GLU A 698 0.97 17.23 -18.17
N VAL A 699 -0.10 17.22 -17.36
CA VAL A 699 -0.06 17.52 -15.91
C VAL A 699 -0.54 16.31 -15.13
N LEU A 700 0.24 15.94 -14.12
CA LEU A 700 -0.12 14.97 -13.09
C LEU A 700 -0.30 15.71 -11.77
N ARG A 701 -1.46 15.63 -11.17
CA ARG A 701 -1.73 16.25 -9.86
C ARG A 701 -1.77 15.21 -8.76
N PHE A 702 -0.99 15.44 -7.72
CA PHE A 702 -1.18 14.80 -6.43
C PHE A 702 -2.06 15.68 -5.54
N PHE A 703 -2.87 15.05 -4.70
CA PHE A 703 -3.63 15.74 -3.66
C PHE A 703 -3.55 15.00 -2.34
N LEU A 704 -3.61 15.76 -1.26
CA LEU A 704 -3.68 15.29 0.12
C LEU A 704 -4.80 16.05 0.81
N HIS A 705 -5.71 15.33 1.45
CA HIS A 705 -6.73 15.90 2.32
C HIS A 705 -6.73 15.21 3.66
N TRP A 706 -6.84 15.98 4.75
CA TRP A 706 -6.91 15.41 6.09
C TRP A 706 -7.81 16.23 7.00
N GLU A 707 -8.29 15.56 8.07
CA GLU A 707 -9.05 16.15 9.15
C GLU A 707 -8.44 15.76 10.48
N GLU A 708 -8.14 16.74 11.32
CA GLU A 708 -7.55 16.51 12.62
C GLU A 708 -8.61 16.06 13.65
N PRO A 709 -8.24 15.21 14.61
CA PRO A 709 -9.13 14.83 15.71
C PRO A 709 -9.30 16.01 16.69
N ASP A 710 -10.41 15.99 17.44
CA ASP A 710 -10.69 16.97 18.46
C ASP A 710 -9.49 17.20 19.39
N ALA A 711 -9.12 18.46 19.58
CA ALA A 711 -8.06 18.93 20.47
C ALA A 711 -6.61 18.47 20.09
N THR A 712 -6.39 17.95 18.88
CA THR A 712 -5.04 17.59 18.42
C THR A 712 -4.78 18.24 17.08
N ARG A 713 -3.90 19.24 17.03
CA ARG A 713 -3.44 19.82 15.76
C ARG A 713 -2.62 18.80 14.99
N VAL A 714 -2.93 18.60 13.73
CA VAL A 714 -2.20 17.72 12.83
C VAL A 714 -1.78 18.45 11.58
N ASP A 715 -0.47 18.39 11.35
CA ASP A 715 0.21 19.04 10.24
C ASP A 715 0.71 17.94 9.29
N LEU A 716 0.06 17.83 8.13
CA LEU A 716 0.47 16.89 7.07
C LEU A 716 0.97 17.68 5.87
N ASP A 717 2.11 17.26 5.35
CA ASP A 717 2.74 17.85 4.18
C ASP A 717 2.67 16.94 2.96
N LEU A 718 2.24 17.48 1.84
CA LEU A 718 2.40 16.88 0.52
C LEU A 718 3.70 17.41 -0.09
N SER A 719 4.59 16.53 -0.48
CA SER A 719 5.90 16.88 -1.01
C SER A 719 6.26 16.00 -2.20
N CYS A 720 7.22 16.42 -3.03
CA CYS A 720 7.82 15.58 -4.06
C CYS A 720 9.32 15.82 -4.16
N VAL A 721 10.09 14.73 -4.20
CA VAL A 721 11.52 14.77 -4.49
C VAL A 721 11.76 14.34 -5.93
N PHE A 722 12.67 15.03 -6.59
CA PHE A 722 13.02 14.78 -7.98
C PHE A 722 14.43 14.22 -8.09
N PHE A 723 14.60 13.18 -8.89
CA PHE A 723 15.88 12.52 -9.12
C PHE A 723 16.18 12.43 -10.62
N ASP A 724 17.46 12.42 -10.91
CA ASP A 724 17.97 12.12 -12.25
C ASP A 724 17.97 10.60 -12.54
N GLN A 725 18.54 10.21 -13.68
CA GLN A 725 18.66 8.81 -14.07
C GLN A 725 19.54 7.95 -13.12
N ASP A 726 20.39 8.59 -12.35
CA ASP A 726 21.32 7.95 -11.39
C ASP A 726 20.84 8.05 -9.94
N TRP A 727 19.56 8.39 -9.74
CA TRP A 727 18.93 8.62 -8.43
C TRP A 727 19.60 9.73 -7.60
N GLN A 728 20.35 10.63 -8.27
CA GLN A 728 20.86 11.84 -7.59
C GLN A 728 19.72 12.85 -7.50
N ARG A 729 19.64 13.50 -6.35
CA ARG A 729 18.60 14.52 -6.12
C ARG A 729 18.84 15.73 -7.02
N VAL A 730 17.89 16.03 -7.89
CA VAL A 730 17.87 17.24 -8.73
C VAL A 730 17.23 18.40 -7.98
N GLY A 731 16.17 18.12 -7.19
CA GLY A 731 15.46 19.11 -6.41
C GLY A 731 14.26 18.54 -5.69
N HIS A 732 13.40 19.42 -5.20
CA HIS A 732 12.15 19.06 -4.53
C HIS A 732 11.12 20.17 -4.69
N CYS A 733 9.86 19.85 -4.42
CA CYS A 733 8.77 20.79 -4.26
C CYS A 733 8.01 20.38 -3.01
N ASP A 734 7.96 21.27 -2.01
CA ASP A 734 7.33 21.07 -0.71
C ASP A 734 6.97 22.42 -0.07
N TYR A 735 6.54 22.42 1.17
CA TYR A 735 6.19 23.63 1.92
C TYR A 735 7.35 24.66 2.02
N THR A 736 8.61 24.22 1.94
CA THR A 736 9.79 25.11 1.96
C THR A 736 10.12 25.66 0.57
N GLN A 737 9.68 24.99 -0.49
CA GLN A 737 9.92 25.39 -1.88
C GLN A 737 8.69 25.08 -2.73
N LEU A 738 7.75 26.03 -2.79
CA LEU A 738 6.46 25.86 -3.45
C LEU A 738 6.53 25.74 -4.97
N ARG A 739 7.68 26.00 -5.60
CA ARG A 739 7.91 25.90 -7.05
C ARG A 739 9.28 25.34 -7.37
N PHE A 740 9.33 24.51 -8.40
CA PHE A 740 10.57 23.91 -8.89
C PHE A 740 10.58 23.85 -10.42
N ALA A 741 11.78 23.94 -11.03
CA ALA A 741 12.04 23.75 -12.47
C ALA A 741 11.22 24.68 -13.39
N GLY A 742 11.17 25.98 -13.09
CA GLY A 742 10.44 26.96 -13.94
C GLY A 742 8.95 26.60 -14.07
N ASP A 743 8.28 26.32 -12.97
CA ASP A 743 6.90 25.82 -12.88
C ASP A 743 6.72 24.38 -13.44
N GLY A 744 7.78 23.60 -13.46
CA GLY A 744 7.69 22.16 -13.70
C GLY A 744 7.00 21.42 -12.56
N ALA A 745 7.15 21.92 -11.32
CA ALA A 745 6.37 21.47 -10.16
C ALA A 745 5.85 22.68 -9.39
N ILE A 746 4.58 22.62 -8.98
CA ILE A 746 3.91 23.73 -8.27
C ILE A 746 3.08 23.15 -7.13
N HIS A 747 3.37 23.61 -5.92
CA HIS A 747 2.64 23.29 -4.70
C HIS A 747 1.56 24.35 -4.41
N SER A 748 0.39 23.95 -3.92
CA SER A 748 -0.72 24.86 -3.65
C SER A 748 -0.52 25.73 -2.40
N GLY A 749 0.46 25.42 -1.57
CA GLY A 749 0.76 26.10 -0.31
C GLY A 749 0.74 25.14 0.87
N ASP A 750 1.13 25.62 2.03
CA ASP A 750 1.35 24.87 3.28
C ASP A 750 0.19 25.11 4.26
N LEU A 751 -0.53 24.05 4.64
CA LEU A 751 -1.62 24.09 5.62
C LEU A 751 -1.23 23.33 6.89
N THR A 752 -0.91 24.07 7.92
CA THR A 752 -0.40 23.53 9.19
C THR A 752 -1.48 23.05 10.17
N SER A 753 -2.76 23.06 9.80
CA SER A 753 -3.90 22.65 10.63
C SER A 753 -5.11 22.31 9.77
N ALA A 754 -5.90 21.33 10.20
CA ALA A 754 -7.02 20.79 9.45
C ALA A 754 -8.27 20.58 10.32
N PRO A 755 -8.85 21.64 10.89
CA PRO A 755 -9.98 21.51 11.79
C PRO A 755 -11.22 20.95 11.10
N ALA A 756 -11.97 20.08 11.81
CA ALA A 756 -13.26 19.60 11.38
C ALA A 756 -14.28 20.76 11.23
N PRO A 757 -15.27 20.67 10.32
CA PRO A 757 -15.56 19.55 9.40
C PRO A 757 -14.89 19.69 8.02
N LEU A 758 -14.12 20.72 7.77
CA LEU A 758 -13.57 21.00 6.44
C LEU A 758 -12.22 20.37 6.17
N GLY A 759 -11.43 20.15 7.22
CA GLY A 759 -10.07 19.67 7.07
C GLY A 759 -9.18 20.65 6.29
N ALA A 760 -8.09 20.13 5.76
CA ALA A 760 -7.16 20.85 4.89
C ALA A 760 -6.89 20.04 3.62
N THR A 761 -6.60 20.74 2.52
CA THR A 761 -6.27 20.08 1.25
C THR A 761 -5.06 20.73 0.61
N GLU A 762 -4.05 19.95 0.27
CA GLU A 762 -2.89 20.37 -0.49
C GLU A 762 -2.87 19.72 -1.87
N TYR A 763 -2.35 20.45 -2.85
CA TYR A 763 -2.17 19.99 -4.22
C TYR A 763 -0.72 20.19 -4.67
N LEU A 764 -0.26 19.28 -5.50
CA LEU A 764 1.03 19.35 -6.16
C LEU A 764 0.87 18.99 -7.63
N ASP A 765 1.01 19.99 -8.51
CA ASP A 765 0.96 19.82 -9.96
C ASP A 765 2.37 19.56 -10.50
N LEU A 766 2.52 18.51 -11.29
CA LEU A 766 3.74 18.13 -12.00
C LEU A 766 3.53 18.26 -13.51
N HIS A 767 4.22 19.19 -14.13
CA HIS A 767 4.28 19.34 -15.58
C HIS A 767 5.37 18.41 -16.14
N LEU A 768 4.97 17.28 -16.66
CA LEU A 768 5.86 16.17 -16.99
C LEU A 768 6.98 16.56 -17.97
N THR A 769 6.63 17.25 -19.04
CA THR A 769 7.60 17.69 -20.07
C THR A 769 8.64 18.65 -19.49
N ARG A 770 8.20 19.67 -18.73
CA ARG A 770 9.13 20.67 -18.13
C ARG A 770 10.09 20.05 -17.14
N LEU A 771 9.64 19.09 -16.35
CA LEU A 771 10.49 18.37 -15.41
C LEU A 771 11.57 17.55 -16.15
N VAL A 772 11.19 16.86 -17.25
CA VAL A 772 12.15 16.11 -18.07
C VAL A 772 13.18 17.03 -18.71
N GLU A 773 12.77 18.18 -19.24
CA GLU A 773 13.66 19.22 -19.79
C GLU A 773 14.65 19.75 -18.74
N HIS A 774 14.24 19.74 -17.46
CA HIS A 774 15.09 20.14 -16.34
C HIS A 774 16.00 19.02 -15.79
N GLY A 775 16.07 17.89 -16.48
CA GLY A 775 16.93 16.74 -16.12
C GLY A 775 16.32 15.78 -15.10
N VAL A 776 15.06 15.94 -14.76
CA VAL A 776 14.34 15.01 -13.86
C VAL A 776 13.98 13.76 -14.66
N ARG A 777 14.30 12.59 -14.09
CA ARG A 777 13.80 11.31 -14.56
C ARG A 777 12.74 10.74 -13.64
N TYR A 778 12.99 10.75 -12.33
CA TYR A 778 12.06 10.16 -11.36
C TYR A 778 11.46 11.23 -10.46
N ALA A 779 10.14 11.16 -10.26
CA ALA A 779 9.42 11.93 -9.28
C ALA A 779 8.91 10.98 -8.18
N ALA A 780 9.14 11.33 -6.93
CA ALA A 780 8.78 10.56 -5.76
C ALA A 780 7.89 11.41 -4.83
N PRO A 781 6.56 11.42 -5.05
CA PRO A 781 5.63 12.07 -4.13
C PRO A 781 5.73 11.43 -2.76
N THR A 782 5.70 12.26 -1.73
CA THR A 782 5.90 11.83 -0.36
C THR A 782 4.90 12.56 0.53
N LEU A 783 4.27 11.83 1.43
CA LEU A 783 3.36 12.34 2.43
C LEU A 783 4.06 12.27 3.79
N LEU A 784 4.04 13.38 4.53
CA LEU A 784 4.75 13.54 5.78
C LEU A 784 3.78 14.01 6.86
N SER A 785 3.94 13.51 8.08
CA SER A 785 3.35 14.12 9.26
C SER A 785 4.43 14.95 9.95
N TYR A 786 4.35 16.28 9.81
CA TYR A 786 5.34 17.23 10.33
C TYR A 786 5.48 17.14 11.84
N ASN A 787 4.38 17.12 12.56
CA ASN A 787 4.35 17.03 14.01
C ASN A 787 4.33 15.58 14.53
N ALA A 788 4.69 14.62 13.69
CA ALA A 788 4.91 13.23 14.02
C ALA A 788 3.67 12.48 14.55
N VAL A 789 2.46 12.94 14.23
CA VAL A 789 1.22 12.22 14.51
C VAL A 789 1.09 11.04 13.53
N PRO A 790 0.92 9.79 14.00
CA PRO A 790 0.71 8.65 13.10
C PRO A 790 -0.59 8.78 12.30
N PHE A 791 -0.60 8.31 11.06
CA PHE A 791 -1.78 8.39 10.19
C PHE A 791 -3.03 7.71 10.76
N GLU A 792 -2.87 6.65 11.56
CA GLU A 792 -3.99 5.95 12.21
C GLU A 792 -4.71 6.78 13.30
N ASN A 793 -4.13 7.90 13.72
CA ASN A 793 -4.69 8.78 14.74
C ASN A 793 -5.47 9.97 14.15
N LEU A 794 -5.54 10.07 12.83
CA LEU A 794 -6.31 11.10 12.12
C LEU A 794 -7.79 10.71 12.09
N THR A 795 -8.66 11.69 12.13
CA THR A 795 -10.11 11.48 11.93
C THR A 795 -10.33 10.97 10.52
N GLU A 796 -9.69 11.62 9.56
CA GLU A 796 -9.65 11.23 8.17
C GLU A 796 -8.36 11.71 7.52
N ALA A 797 -7.82 10.92 6.62
CA ALA A 797 -6.75 11.33 5.73
C ALA A 797 -6.82 10.53 4.43
N ILE A 798 -6.95 11.23 3.31
CA ILE A 798 -6.97 10.67 1.97
C ILE A 798 -5.92 11.35 1.11
N ALA A 799 -5.33 10.58 0.20
CA ALA A 799 -4.46 11.12 -0.83
C ALA A 799 -4.76 10.46 -2.17
N GLY A 800 -4.28 11.05 -3.24
CA GLY A 800 -4.53 10.47 -4.55
C GLY A 800 -3.81 11.16 -5.69
N VAL A 801 -4.11 10.64 -6.87
CA VAL A 801 -3.62 11.13 -8.16
C VAL A 801 -4.81 11.50 -9.02
N MET A 802 -4.75 12.68 -9.59
CA MET A 802 -5.75 13.23 -10.50
C MET A 802 -5.06 13.67 -11.80
N LEU A 803 -5.79 13.61 -12.91
CA LEU A 803 -5.33 14.02 -14.22
C LEU A 803 -6.09 15.29 -14.67
N PRO A 804 -5.70 16.48 -14.20
CA PRO A 804 -6.35 17.72 -14.59
C PRO A 804 -6.13 18.02 -16.07
N LEU A 805 -7.05 18.72 -16.70
CA LEU A 805 -6.90 19.17 -18.10
C LEU A 805 -5.77 20.20 -18.22
N ARG A 806 -5.60 21.01 -17.18
CA ARG A 806 -4.54 22.03 -17.09
C ARG A 806 -4.14 22.27 -15.64
N GLY A 807 -2.93 22.79 -15.45
CA GLY A 807 -2.45 23.19 -14.13
C GLY A 807 -3.32 24.25 -13.48
N GLY A 808 -3.53 24.15 -12.15
CA GLY A 808 -4.33 25.09 -11.37
C GLY A 808 -5.84 24.89 -11.45
N GLU A 809 -6.32 23.86 -12.14
CA GLU A 809 -7.73 23.52 -12.21
C GLU A 809 -8.28 23.09 -10.84
N GLN A 810 -9.57 23.31 -10.58
CA GLN A 810 -10.22 22.84 -9.37
C GLN A 810 -10.25 21.32 -9.31
N PHE A 811 -10.49 20.77 -8.11
CA PHE A 811 -10.63 19.33 -7.94
C PHE A 811 -11.85 18.83 -8.73
N ASP A 812 -11.61 17.81 -9.54
CA ASP A 812 -12.64 17.12 -10.30
C ASP A 812 -12.57 15.61 -9.97
N GLY A 813 -13.56 15.11 -9.24
CA GLY A 813 -13.63 13.72 -8.80
C GLY A 813 -13.68 12.73 -9.96
N SER A 814 -14.23 13.12 -11.12
CA SER A 814 -14.27 12.26 -12.31
C SER A 814 -12.88 11.98 -12.89
N ARG A 815 -11.91 12.86 -12.62
CA ARG A 815 -10.53 12.77 -13.10
C ARG A 815 -9.56 12.11 -12.10
N VAL A 816 -10.06 11.64 -10.95
CA VAL A 816 -9.26 10.88 -9.98
C VAL A 816 -8.91 9.53 -10.56
N ALA A 817 -7.62 9.33 -10.85
CA ALA A 817 -7.08 8.05 -11.33
C ALA A 817 -6.91 7.05 -10.19
N GLN A 818 -6.44 7.51 -9.03
CA GLN A 818 -6.23 6.70 -7.83
C GLN A 818 -6.49 7.54 -6.58
N ARG A 819 -7.26 6.99 -5.65
CA ARG A 819 -7.45 7.49 -4.29
C ARG A 819 -7.09 6.41 -3.30
N PHE A 820 -6.47 6.77 -2.18
CA PHE A 820 -6.15 5.86 -1.09
C PHE A 820 -6.22 6.58 0.26
N ASP A 821 -6.65 5.83 1.28
CA ASP A 821 -6.70 6.34 2.65
C ASP A 821 -5.33 6.15 3.31
N LEU A 822 -4.90 7.16 4.07
CA LEU A 822 -3.69 7.07 4.88
C LEU A 822 -4.03 6.35 6.18
N ARG A 823 -3.32 5.28 6.47
CA ARG A 823 -3.58 4.44 7.63
C ARG A 823 -2.29 3.87 8.21
N GLY A 824 -2.39 3.36 9.44
CA GLY A 824 -1.29 2.70 10.12
C GLY A 824 -0.38 3.63 10.91
N ASN A 825 0.50 3.01 11.70
CA ASN A 825 1.42 3.72 12.60
C ASN A 825 2.65 4.26 11.85
N ALA A 826 2.43 4.91 10.72
CA ALA A 826 3.48 5.56 9.95
C ALA A 826 3.30 7.07 9.99
N ARG A 827 4.39 7.79 9.79
CA ARG A 827 4.48 9.25 9.75
C ARG A 827 4.99 9.76 8.42
N MET A 828 5.41 8.84 7.55
CA MET A 828 5.88 9.12 6.20
C MET A 828 5.42 7.99 5.27
N LEU A 829 4.87 8.35 4.12
CA LEU A 829 4.47 7.43 3.07
C LEU A 829 5.07 7.87 1.74
N LEU A 830 5.70 6.92 1.04
CA LEU A 830 6.06 7.02 -0.37
C LEU A 830 5.09 6.13 -1.16
N PRO A 831 3.96 6.68 -1.65
CA PRO A 831 2.92 5.87 -2.27
C PRO A 831 3.34 5.32 -3.63
N MET A 832 4.14 6.06 -4.37
CA MET A 832 4.55 5.69 -5.71
C MET A 832 5.86 6.35 -6.12
N VAL A 833 6.44 5.84 -7.21
CA VAL A 833 7.55 6.47 -7.93
C VAL A 833 7.15 6.57 -9.41
N VAL A 834 7.35 7.73 -10.00
CA VAL A 834 7.00 8.01 -11.40
C VAL A 834 8.28 8.18 -12.21
N ASP A 835 8.49 7.36 -13.24
CA ASP A 835 9.50 7.60 -14.28
C ASP A 835 8.87 8.48 -15.37
N LEU A 836 9.27 9.73 -15.38
CA LEU A 836 8.72 10.74 -16.28
C LEU A 836 9.11 10.50 -17.75
N ARG A 837 10.28 9.87 -17.97
CA ARG A 837 10.81 9.62 -19.31
C ARG A 837 10.09 8.47 -20.00
N THR A 838 9.84 7.37 -19.25
CA THR A 838 9.13 6.20 -19.79
C THR A 838 7.63 6.27 -19.55
N ARG A 839 7.16 7.33 -18.87
CA ARG A 839 5.75 7.52 -18.45
C ARG A 839 5.19 6.29 -17.72
N ARG A 840 5.98 5.74 -16.79
CA ARG A 840 5.61 4.60 -15.97
C ARG A 840 5.49 5.01 -14.50
N LEU A 841 4.46 4.54 -13.84
CA LEU A 841 4.23 4.70 -12.41
C LEU A 841 4.41 3.36 -11.72
N LEU A 842 5.30 3.28 -10.74
CA LEU A 842 5.44 2.16 -9.83
C LEU A 842 4.65 2.45 -8.54
N TRP A 843 3.67 1.63 -8.22
CA TRP A 843 2.95 1.71 -6.96
C TRP A 843 3.76 1.05 -5.84
N THR A 844 4.35 1.83 -4.95
CA THR A 844 5.23 1.34 -3.88
C THR A 844 4.49 1.08 -2.57
N ASP A 845 3.48 1.90 -2.24
CA ASP A 845 2.75 1.85 -0.97
C ASP A 845 3.70 1.62 0.22
N LEU A 846 4.80 2.37 0.27
CA LEU A 846 5.90 2.20 1.20
C LEU A 846 5.80 3.21 2.33
N THR A 847 5.65 2.71 3.55
CA THR A 847 5.76 3.53 4.75
C THR A 847 7.21 3.60 5.22
N LEU A 848 7.63 4.80 5.61
CA LEU A 848 8.97 5.07 6.09
C LEU A 848 8.91 5.61 7.53
N ASN A 849 9.94 5.32 8.30
CA ASN A 849 10.11 5.92 9.63
C ASN A 849 10.84 7.26 9.49
N GLY A 850 10.12 8.35 9.72
CA GLY A 850 10.73 9.63 10.04
C GLY A 850 11.31 9.60 11.46
N ARG A 851 12.59 9.89 11.64
CA ARG A 851 13.21 10.09 12.96
C ARG A 851 13.41 11.58 13.17
N GLY A 852 12.98 12.08 14.33
CA GLY A 852 13.19 13.45 14.75
C GLY A 852 12.00 14.39 14.48
N ASP A 853 12.10 15.61 15.00
CA ASP A 853 11.16 16.70 14.77
C ASP A 853 11.60 17.50 13.52
N ASN A 854 10.71 18.14 12.83
CA ASN A 854 10.91 18.91 11.60
C ASN A 854 11.21 18.03 10.36
N HIS A 855 10.21 17.40 9.84
CA HIS A 855 10.28 16.53 8.67
C HIS A 855 10.12 17.33 7.37
N SER A 856 11.22 17.56 6.65
CA SER A 856 11.16 18.02 5.25
C SER A 856 11.79 16.99 4.32
N VAL A 857 11.30 16.90 3.09
CA VAL A 857 11.92 16.04 2.06
C VAL A 857 13.34 16.48 1.72
N GLY A 858 13.68 17.73 1.97
CA GLY A 858 15.04 18.25 1.84
C GLY A 858 16.05 17.56 2.78
N ARG A 859 15.65 17.23 4.02
CA ARG A 859 16.49 16.50 5.00
C ARG A 859 16.53 15.00 4.76
N HIS A 860 15.45 14.43 4.21
CA HIS A 860 15.31 13.00 3.97
C HIS A 860 15.62 12.60 2.52
N GLY A 861 16.12 13.53 1.70
CA GLY A 861 16.35 13.33 0.26
C GLY A 861 17.14 12.06 -0.06
N ASP A 862 18.25 11.81 0.62
CA ASP A 862 19.09 10.63 0.43
C ASP A 862 18.41 9.33 0.89
N GLN A 863 17.59 9.40 1.94
CA GLN A 863 16.82 8.25 2.40
C GLN A 863 15.70 7.93 1.40
N LEU A 864 15.03 8.95 0.88
CA LEU A 864 13.99 8.81 -0.14
C LEU A 864 14.56 8.32 -1.47
N ALA A 865 15.72 8.85 -1.90
CA ALA A 865 16.43 8.37 -3.09
C ALA A 865 16.71 6.87 -3.00
N ARG A 866 17.28 6.43 -1.88
CA ARG A 866 17.57 5.01 -1.63
C ARG A 866 16.31 4.16 -1.58
N ALA A 867 15.29 4.63 -0.87
CA ALA A 867 14.03 3.90 -0.76
C ALA A 867 13.32 3.78 -2.12
N ALA A 868 13.27 4.86 -2.89
CA ALA A 868 12.67 4.87 -4.22
C ALA A 868 13.44 3.97 -5.20
N ALA A 869 14.78 4.08 -5.23
CA ALA A 869 15.65 3.22 -6.05
C ALA A 869 15.51 1.75 -5.67
N ASP A 870 15.52 1.43 -4.37
CA ASP A 870 15.37 0.06 -3.88
C ASP A 870 14.03 -0.56 -4.31
N GLN A 871 12.94 0.21 -4.22
CA GLN A 871 11.63 -0.26 -4.67
C GLN A 871 11.59 -0.43 -6.19
N TRP A 872 12.08 0.58 -6.93
CA TRP A 872 12.11 0.55 -8.38
C TRP A 872 12.86 -0.67 -8.91
N GLU A 873 14.09 -0.88 -8.45
CA GLU A 873 14.90 -2.01 -8.90
C GLU A 873 14.38 -3.37 -8.41
N HIS A 874 13.82 -3.43 -7.20
CA HIS A 874 13.26 -4.67 -6.68
C HIS A 874 12.03 -5.12 -7.48
N PHE A 875 11.12 -4.20 -7.83
CA PHE A 875 9.88 -4.55 -8.52
C PHE A 875 10.05 -4.70 -10.03
N LEU A 876 10.98 -3.97 -10.63
CA LEU A 876 11.26 -4.04 -12.07
C LEU A 876 12.40 -5.01 -12.42
N GLY A 877 13.13 -5.51 -11.43
CA GLY A 877 14.23 -6.46 -11.61
C GLY A 877 13.84 -7.90 -11.99
N GLY A 878 12.58 -8.21 -12.18
CA GLY A 878 12.12 -9.47 -12.76
C GLY A 878 12.18 -10.71 -11.84
N HIS A 879 12.50 -10.60 -10.56
CA HIS A 879 12.66 -11.74 -9.63
C HIS A 879 11.41 -12.01 -8.77
N ARG A 880 10.23 -11.67 -9.27
CA ARG A 880 8.94 -11.89 -8.62
C ARG A 880 7.98 -12.63 -9.53
N PRO A 881 7.08 -13.45 -8.97
CA PRO A 881 5.97 -13.97 -9.76
C PRO A 881 5.08 -12.82 -10.25
N THR A 882 4.64 -12.91 -11.48
CA THR A 882 3.76 -11.94 -12.13
C THR A 882 2.33 -12.48 -12.26
N ILE A 883 1.38 -11.65 -12.62
CA ILE A 883 0.02 -12.13 -12.95
C ILE A 883 0.07 -13.01 -14.20
N LEU A 884 0.99 -12.74 -15.12
CA LEU A 884 1.21 -13.61 -16.26
C LEU A 884 1.64 -15.01 -15.83
N ASP A 885 2.52 -15.16 -14.83
CA ASP A 885 2.90 -16.48 -14.30
C ASP A 885 1.70 -17.25 -13.75
N LEU A 886 0.82 -16.58 -12.99
CA LEU A 886 -0.39 -17.21 -12.47
C LEU A 886 -1.28 -17.71 -13.60
N LEU A 887 -1.50 -16.84 -14.60
CA LEU A 887 -2.32 -17.19 -15.76
C LEU A 887 -1.66 -18.26 -16.64
N ALA A 888 -0.33 -18.27 -16.76
CA ALA A 888 0.40 -19.31 -17.50
C ALA A 888 0.14 -20.68 -16.89
N TRP A 889 0.21 -20.85 -15.57
CA TRP A 889 -0.11 -22.12 -14.91
C TRP A 889 -1.56 -22.53 -15.13
N HIS A 890 -2.51 -21.58 -15.07
CA HIS A 890 -3.91 -21.87 -15.37
C HIS A 890 -4.11 -22.23 -16.84
N ALA A 891 -3.49 -21.50 -17.77
CA ALA A 891 -3.61 -21.77 -19.20
C ALA A 891 -3.03 -23.15 -19.57
N VAL A 892 -1.81 -23.44 -19.09
CA VAL A 892 -1.14 -24.75 -19.33
C VAL A 892 -1.97 -25.90 -18.79
N GLY A 893 -2.58 -25.78 -17.62
CA GLY A 893 -3.38 -26.85 -17.02
C GLY A 893 -4.80 -26.95 -17.59
N ARG A 894 -5.34 -25.92 -18.25
CA ARG A 894 -6.79 -25.82 -18.49
C ARG A 894 -7.19 -25.46 -19.92
N ALA A 895 -6.32 -24.87 -20.73
CA ALA A 895 -6.66 -24.44 -22.08
C ALA A 895 -6.12 -25.38 -23.14
N ASP A 896 -6.91 -25.57 -24.22
CA ASP A 896 -6.50 -26.40 -25.37
C ASP A 896 -5.57 -25.62 -26.32
N ARG A 897 -5.76 -24.26 -26.41
CA ARG A 897 -4.93 -23.36 -27.20
C ARG A 897 -4.56 -22.13 -26.33
N ILE A 898 -3.34 -21.64 -26.49
CA ILE A 898 -2.83 -20.52 -25.71
C ILE A 898 -2.28 -19.45 -26.66
N LEU A 899 -2.77 -18.24 -26.51
CA LEU A 899 -2.38 -17.08 -27.28
C LEU A 899 -1.84 -16.00 -26.36
N VAL A 900 -0.70 -15.42 -26.68
CA VAL A 900 -0.16 -14.21 -26.04
C VAL A 900 -0.45 -13.02 -26.96
N GLY A 901 -1.18 -12.04 -26.45
CA GLY A 901 -1.53 -10.82 -27.20
C GLY A 901 -0.60 -9.67 -26.86
N HIS A 902 -0.21 -8.91 -27.86
CA HIS A 902 0.75 -7.81 -27.79
C HIS A 902 0.09 -6.44 -27.95
N ALA A 903 0.81 -5.37 -27.61
CA ALA A 903 0.31 -4.00 -27.65
C ALA A 903 -0.09 -3.53 -29.05
N ASP A 904 0.54 -4.07 -30.09
CA ASP A 904 0.31 -3.75 -31.51
C ASP A 904 -0.86 -4.55 -32.14
N ASN A 905 -1.68 -5.24 -31.34
CA ASN A 905 -2.77 -6.11 -31.77
C ASN A 905 -2.31 -7.36 -32.56
N THR A 906 -1.11 -7.80 -32.30
CA THR A 906 -0.61 -9.09 -32.80
C THR A 906 -0.69 -10.16 -31.72
N TYR A 907 -0.62 -11.44 -32.12
CA TYR A 907 -0.71 -12.60 -31.25
C TYR A 907 0.39 -13.60 -31.56
N THR A 908 0.86 -14.29 -30.52
CA THR A 908 1.74 -15.44 -30.64
C THR A 908 1.03 -16.67 -30.06
N GLU A 909 0.82 -17.71 -30.88
CA GLU A 909 0.31 -18.98 -30.38
C GLU A 909 1.47 -19.81 -29.83
N VAL A 910 1.32 -20.30 -28.60
CA VAL A 910 2.39 -20.98 -27.88
C VAL A 910 1.95 -22.38 -27.43
N PRO A 911 2.89 -23.33 -27.29
CA PRO A 911 2.60 -24.63 -26.69
C PRO A 911 2.15 -24.47 -25.23
N ALA A 912 1.54 -25.55 -24.67
CA ALA A 912 1.13 -25.60 -23.26
C ALA A 912 2.35 -25.74 -22.34
N ASP A 913 3.16 -24.69 -22.33
CA ASP A 913 4.40 -24.56 -21.55
C ASP A 913 4.52 -23.15 -20.96
N ALA A 914 4.71 -23.05 -19.65
CA ALA A 914 4.76 -21.76 -18.96
C ALA A 914 6.01 -20.94 -19.35
N GLY A 915 7.11 -21.60 -19.68
CA GLY A 915 8.32 -20.95 -20.18
C GLY A 915 8.09 -20.32 -21.55
N ALA A 916 7.41 -21.04 -22.46
CA ALA A 916 7.04 -20.52 -23.77
C ALA A 916 6.13 -19.30 -23.70
N ILE A 917 5.14 -19.31 -22.77
CA ILE A 917 4.27 -18.15 -22.53
C ILE A 917 5.10 -16.93 -22.09
N ARG A 918 6.02 -17.10 -21.13
CA ARG A 918 6.90 -16.01 -20.65
C ARG A 918 7.80 -15.51 -21.76
N ALA A 919 8.37 -16.40 -22.57
CA ALA A 919 9.22 -16.01 -23.69
C ALA A 919 8.46 -15.21 -24.74
N ALA A 920 7.23 -15.62 -25.08
CA ALA A 920 6.39 -14.86 -26.00
C ALA A 920 6.03 -13.48 -25.47
N ALA A 921 5.76 -13.34 -24.17
CA ALA A 921 5.36 -12.07 -23.58
C ALA A 921 6.49 -11.00 -23.55
N VAL A 922 7.75 -11.41 -23.68
CA VAL A 922 8.89 -10.48 -23.78
C VAL A 922 9.05 -9.92 -25.19
N ALA A 923 8.48 -10.57 -26.21
CA ALA A 923 8.52 -10.07 -27.58
C ALA A 923 7.65 -8.80 -27.71
N GLU A 924 8.15 -7.80 -28.47
CA GLU A 924 7.40 -6.56 -28.69
C GLU A 924 6.20 -6.76 -29.63
N THR A 925 6.31 -7.70 -30.55
CA THR A 925 5.31 -8.01 -31.57
C THR A 925 5.06 -9.49 -31.67
N GLY A 926 3.85 -9.88 -32.05
CA GLY A 926 3.47 -11.27 -32.29
C GLY A 926 3.62 -11.72 -33.75
N GLU A 927 3.41 -13.01 -33.94
CA GLU A 927 3.56 -13.67 -35.26
C GLU A 927 2.39 -13.42 -36.20
N THR A 928 1.20 -13.18 -35.68
CA THR A 928 -0.03 -13.01 -36.47
C THR A 928 -0.95 -11.93 -35.90
N ARG A 929 -1.69 -11.24 -36.78
CA ARG A 929 -2.82 -10.36 -36.41
C ARG A 929 -4.17 -11.09 -36.36
N GLN A 930 -4.20 -12.36 -36.74
CA GLN A 930 -5.42 -13.14 -36.83
C GLN A 930 -5.70 -13.83 -35.49
N LEU A 931 -6.77 -13.39 -34.83
CA LEU A 931 -7.33 -14.11 -33.71
C LEU A 931 -8.14 -15.30 -34.24
N PRO A 932 -8.07 -16.51 -33.63
CA PRO A 932 -8.94 -17.60 -34.00
C PRO A 932 -10.41 -17.24 -33.74
N ASP A 933 -11.32 -17.89 -34.46
CA ASP A 933 -12.77 -17.72 -34.19
C ASP A 933 -13.09 -18.19 -32.77
N LEU A 934 -13.52 -17.27 -31.90
CA LEU A 934 -13.91 -17.50 -30.53
C LEU A 934 -15.41 -17.72 -30.35
N THR A 935 -16.17 -17.69 -31.44
CA THR A 935 -17.64 -17.83 -31.40
C THR A 935 -18.08 -19.15 -30.77
N GLY A 936 -18.83 -19.06 -29.67
CA GLY A 936 -19.30 -20.23 -28.93
C GLY A 936 -18.21 -21.03 -28.18
N ARG A 937 -16.96 -20.49 -28.06
CA ARG A 937 -15.89 -21.15 -27.33
C ARG A 937 -15.81 -20.58 -25.91
N THR A 938 -15.36 -21.43 -24.99
CA THR A 938 -15.04 -21.00 -23.61
C THR A 938 -13.64 -20.41 -23.58
N VAL A 939 -13.51 -19.18 -23.06
CA VAL A 939 -12.27 -18.42 -23.09
C VAL A 939 -11.80 -18.08 -21.67
N LEU A 940 -10.50 -18.26 -21.41
CA LEU A 940 -9.81 -17.65 -20.30
C LEU A 940 -9.05 -16.41 -20.81
N ALA A 941 -9.54 -15.23 -20.52
CA ALA A 941 -8.86 -13.99 -20.88
C ALA A 941 -8.11 -13.41 -19.66
N GLY A 942 -6.83 -13.09 -19.84
CA GLY A 942 -6.04 -12.37 -18.86
C GLY A 942 -5.64 -11.01 -19.44
N VAL A 943 -6.10 -9.91 -18.84
CA VAL A 943 -5.87 -8.55 -19.36
C VAL A 943 -5.60 -7.56 -18.23
N VAL A 944 -4.95 -6.45 -18.56
CA VAL A 944 -4.67 -5.41 -17.58
C VAL A 944 -5.96 -4.69 -17.18
N ASP A 945 -6.82 -4.35 -18.14
CA ASP A 945 -8.05 -3.60 -17.96
C ASP A 945 -9.12 -3.98 -18.99
N PRO A 946 -10.37 -3.50 -18.83
CA PRO A 946 -11.45 -3.80 -19.78
C PRO A 946 -11.21 -3.28 -21.20
N GLU A 947 -10.49 -2.17 -21.37
CA GLU A 947 -10.15 -1.63 -22.69
C GLU A 947 -9.23 -2.59 -23.45
N THR A 948 -8.23 -3.12 -22.75
CA THR A 948 -7.37 -4.20 -23.27
C THR A 948 -8.15 -5.45 -23.61
N LEU A 949 -9.19 -5.78 -22.84
CA LEU A 949 -10.07 -6.92 -23.16
C LEU A 949 -10.81 -6.70 -24.48
N ASP A 950 -11.41 -5.54 -24.67
CA ASP A 950 -12.12 -5.19 -25.92
C ASP A 950 -11.17 -5.15 -27.14
N ARG A 951 -9.90 -4.80 -26.89
CA ARG A 951 -8.84 -4.81 -27.91
C ARG A 951 -8.40 -6.24 -28.28
N LEU A 952 -8.12 -7.09 -27.29
CA LEU A 952 -7.61 -8.46 -27.50
C LEU A 952 -8.71 -9.48 -27.80
N VAL A 953 -9.96 -9.22 -27.40
CA VAL A 953 -11.12 -10.06 -27.69
C VAL A 953 -12.25 -9.19 -28.25
N PRO A 954 -12.14 -8.74 -29.51
CA PRO A 954 -13.05 -7.79 -30.11
C PRO A 954 -14.51 -8.30 -30.13
N ARG A 955 -15.46 -7.42 -29.85
CA ARG A 955 -16.89 -7.72 -29.92
C ARG A 955 -17.37 -7.69 -31.36
N LEU A 956 -18.08 -8.73 -31.77
CA LEU A 956 -18.77 -8.77 -33.05
C LEU A 956 -20.22 -8.31 -32.88
N GLY A 957 -20.60 -7.17 -33.47
CA GLY A 957 -21.97 -6.67 -33.44
C GLY A 957 -22.52 -6.29 -32.04
N GLY A 958 -21.66 -5.92 -31.09
CA GLY A 958 -22.07 -5.48 -29.77
C GLY A 958 -22.29 -6.60 -28.74
N THR A 959 -22.14 -7.86 -29.12
CA THR A 959 -22.17 -9.01 -28.22
C THR A 959 -20.81 -9.69 -28.14
N ALA A 960 -20.43 -10.18 -26.95
CA ALA A 960 -19.20 -10.97 -26.82
C ALA A 960 -19.39 -12.29 -27.57
N PRO A 961 -18.48 -12.71 -28.45
CA PRO A 961 -18.62 -13.92 -29.26
C PRO A 961 -18.42 -15.20 -28.43
N VAL A 962 -18.06 -15.11 -27.16
CA VAL A 962 -17.63 -16.23 -26.34
C VAL A 962 -18.79 -16.96 -25.66
N ALA A 963 -18.60 -18.23 -25.35
CA ALA A 963 -19.61 -19.06 -24.67
C ALA A 963 -19.80 -18.66 -23.20
N SER A 964 -20.97 -18.98 -22.63
CA SER A 964 -21.22 -18.91 -21.21
C SER A 964 -20.21 -19.82 -20.45
N GLY A 965 -19.64 -19.32 -19.34
CA GLY A 965 -18.55 -20.00 -18.63
C GLY A 965 -17.16 -19.45 -18.96
N SER A 966 -17.04 -18.55 -19.92
CA SER A 966 -15.80 -17.81 -20.17
C SER A 966 -15.44 -16.94 -18.96
N THR A 967 -14.15 -16.87 -18.68
CA THR A 967 -13.59 -16.18 -17.52
C THR A 967 -12.64 -15.11 -17.96
N VAL A 968 -12.73 -13.96 -17.33
CA VAL A 968 -11.75 -12.87 -17.49
C VAL A 968 -11.08 -12.55 -16.16
N VAL A 969 -9.78 -12.34 -16.23
CA VAL A 969 -8.97 -11.82 -15.12
C VAL A 969 -8.51 -10.42 -15.49
N THR A 970 -8.95 -9.44 -14.72
CA THR A 970 -8.53 -8.04 -14.89
C THR A 970 -7.75 -7.57 -13.67
N VAL A 971 -6.75 -6.73 -13.90
CA VAL A 971 -6.01 -6.07 -12.82
C VAL A 971 -6.79 -4.87 -12.30
N THR A 972 -7.38 -4.10 -13.22
CA THR A 972 -8.18 -2.91 -12.92
C THR A 972 -9.49 -2.95 -13.68
N GLY A 973 -10.50 -2.25 -13.13
CA GLY A 973 -11.80 -2.15 -13.74
C GLY A 973 -12.62 -3.45 -13.65
N THR A 974 -13.87 -3.37 -14.08
CA THR A 974 -14.79 -4.50 -14.14
C THR A 974 -15.33 -4.58 -15.57
N PRO A 975 -15.01 -5.65 -16.31
CA PRO A 975 -15.54 -5.82 -17.67
C PRO A 975 -17.05 -6.08 -17.65
N ASP A 976 -17.65 -6.01 -18.82
CA ASP A 976 -19.08 -6.21 -19.02
C ASP A 976 -19.56 -7.62 -18.63
N THR A 977 -20.83 -7.80 -18.43
CA THR A 977 -21.51 -8.88 -17.70
C THR A 977 -21.47 -10.28 -18.28
N TYR A 978 -20.92 -10.46 -19.45
CA TYR A 978 -20.85 -11.79 -20.11
C TYR A 978 -19.74 -12.69 -19.57
N TRP A 979 -18.80 -12.13 -18.81
CA TRP A 979 -17.64 -12.82 -18.29
C TRP A 979 -17.81 -13.16 -16.81
N THR A 980 -17.31 -14.33 -16.42
CA THR A 980 -17.00 -14.57 -15.00
C THR A 980 -15.72 -13.81 -14.66
N VAL A 981 -15.82 -12.79 -13.83
CA VAL A 981 -14.67 -11.96 -13.46
C VAL A 981 -13.93 -12.58 -12.29
N LEU A 982 -12.66 -12.86 -12.46
CA LEU A 982 -11.72 -13.25 -11.40
C LEU A 982 -10.68 -12.15 -11.18
N ARG A 983 -10.15 -12.06 -9.97
CA ARG A 983 -8.99 -11.24 -9.65
C ARG A 983 -7.73 -12.09 -9.58
N ALA A 984 -6.56 -11.47 -9.68
CA ALA A 984 -5.29 -12.17 -9.57
C ALA A 984 -5.13 -12.98 -8.27
N ALA A 985 -5.70 -12.50 -7.16
CA ALA A 985 -5.71 -13.23 -5.88
C ALA A 985 -6.54 -14.52 -5.94
N ASP A 986 -7.63 -14.53 -6.72
CA ASP A 986 -8.48 -15.72 -6.90
C ASP A 986 -7.73 -16.81 -7.66
N LEU A 987 -6.93 -16.43 -8.67
CA LEU A 987 -6.07 -17.38 -9.40
C LEU A 987 -5.11 -18.11 -8.47
N LEU A 988 -4.42 -17.36 -7.62
CA LEU A 988 -3.49 -17.94 -6.65
C LEU A 988 -4.21 -18.81 -5.60
N GLY A 989 -5.41 -18.38 -5.17
CA GLY A 989 -6.27 -19.12 -4.25
C GLY A 989 -6.73 -20.45 -4.83
N GLN A 990 -7.12 -20.49 -6.11
CA GLN A 990 -7.54 -21.69 -6.83
C GLN A 990 -6.42 -22.76 -6.97
N LEU A 991 -5.15 -22.35 -6.94
CA LEU A 991 -3.98 -23.23 -6.94
C LEU A 991 -3.61 -23.75 -5.54
N GLY A 992 -4.47 -23.63 -4.54
CA GLY A 992 -4.24 -24.10 -3.17
C GLY A 992 -3.75 -25.56 -3.13
N ALA A 993 -2.93 -25.89 -2.11
CA ALA A 993 -2.54 -27.27 -1.85
C ALA A 993 -3.81 -28.07 -1.51
N GLY A 994 -4.03 -29.15 -2.23
CA GLY A 994 -5.15 -30.06 -2.03
C GLY A 994 -5.06 -30.88 -0.75
#